data_2ea809324dfba3d1a5df21376a8385eb
#
_entry.id   2ea809324dfba3d1a5df21376a8385eb
#
_cell.length_a   1.000
_cell.length_b   1.000
_cell.length_c   1.000
_cell.angle_alpha   90.00
_cell.angle_beta   90.00
_cell.angle_gamma   90.00
#
_symmetry.space_group_name_H-M   'P 1'
#
loop_
_entity.id
_entity.type
_entity.pdbx_description
1 polymer ?
#
loop_
_entity_poly.entity_id
_entity_poly.type
_entity_poly.pdbx_seq_one_letter_code
_entity_poly.pdbx_strand_id
1 'polypeptide(L)'
;SKRGVHLSLSLERLHKLTLGNIVRIGLSATIHPIEEVAKYLVGYNDDGKERDCLIVDTRFVKPIELKVVCPVKDLVHTPAEETTLKMYKLIKNIVKRHKTTLIFTNTRSGTERVVFQLSKLKVVDGDELAAHHGSLSREIRHDIEDRLKHGLMKAVVTSTSLELGIDVGSIEAVVQIGSPKSVSKCLQRVGRSGHSLEKLSKGYLIPLERDDLVEDAVIVSEAKKGALDRVHIPKNCLDVLAQHIVGMAIEQKWDVEEAYRLVKRSYNYHSLPLNMFENVLKYLSGGYQQLEGHKVYGKIWYDTNEKKFGRRGALIRVIYSTNIGTIPENVHVKVLTLNNRWVGMIEEEFLERLIPGDIFLLGGRPYEFKYAKGLTAYVSPAEGEKPTVPTWFSEMLPLSFDTAEAIGRFREKLFKMIKENVPKNEIIKFIKKETSSDPKACESIYSYFMAQEEFLKHIHVEYRHSDKNIIVENYIDPNNRQNFIFHAVFGRRVNEALSRIYAYVIMKHAKRNVSVTVTDSGFVLTVPGYIPLDIKKVIEMVSKENARTLLIEAIKNTELVRRRFRHCATRSLMVLRNYKGHEITVNRQQVSSQTLMTLVEELKDFPVLNETYREIVEDLMDVENATKVIEDIEKGVRKFIILKPYDLPSPFSHDMLLTGYSDIVLMEDKKALLRDLYDEVISRIRASGITLTET
;
A
#
# COMPACT_ATOMS: atom_id res chain seq x y z
N SER A 1 -4.05 4.77 11.48
CA SER A 1 -5.34 4.15 11.12
C SER A 1 -6.51 4.85 11.82
N LYS A 2 -7.73 4.77 11.28
CA LYS A 2 -8.95 5.33 11.88
C LYS A 2 -9.23 4.81 13.30
N ARG A 3 -8.85 3.57 13.62
CA ARG A 3 -8.96 3.04 15.00
C ARG A 3 -8.06 3.80 15.97
N GLY A 4 -6.85 4.13 15.55
CA GLY A 4 -5.94 4.94 16.34
C GLY A 4 -6.49 6.35 16.56
N VAL A 5 -7.05 6.97 15.52
CA VAL A 5 -7.70 8.29 15.62
C VAL A 5 -8.85 8.27 16.62
N HIS A 6 -9.71 7.25 16.54
CA HIS A 6 -10.82 7.06 17.47
C HIS A 6 -10.31 6.86 18.91
N LEU A 7 -9.27 6.03 19.10
CA LEU A 7 -8.67 5.82 20.43
C LEU A 7 -8.11 7.12 21.01
N SER A 8 -7.35 7.89 20.22
CA SER A 8 -6.73 9.14 20.67
C SER A 8 -7.78 10.13 21.20
N LEU A 9 -8.88 10.31 20.45
CA LEU A 9 -9.95 11.21 20.90
C LEU A 9 -10.77 10.61 22.07
N SER A 10 -10.92 9.27 22.14
CA SER A 10 -11.52 8.60 23.31
C SER A 10 -10.71 8.85 24.58
N LEU A 11 -9.38 8.84 24.49
CA LEU A 11 -8.50 9.13 25.64
C LEU A 11 -8.63 10.58 26.12
N GLU A 12 -8.82 11.55 25.23
CA GLU A 12 -9.07 12.95 25.64
C GLU A 12 -10.42 13.09 26.34
N ARG A 13 -11.47 12.43 25.84
CA ARG A 13 -12.79 12.40 26.50
C ARG A 13 -12.72 11.72 27.85
N LEU A 14 -12.03 10.60 27.97
CA LEU A 14 -11.80 9.91 29.23
C LEU A 14 -11.06 10.81 30.23
N HIS A 15 -10.02 11.50 29.79
CA HIS A 15 -9.28 12.44 30.63
C HIS A 15 -10.17 13.57 31.17
N LYS A 16 -11.11 14.06 30.36
CA LYS A 16 -12.09 15.07 30.82
C LYS A 16 -13.04 14.55 31.90
N LEU A 17 -13.38 13.26 31.86
CA LEU A 17 -14.30 12.61 32.83
C LEU A 17 -13.62 12.22 34.13
N THR A 18 -12.30 12.14 34.18
CA THR A 18 -11.54 11.75 35.37
C THR A 18 -11.20 12.93 36.25
N LEU A 19 -11.21 12.73 37.57
CA LEU A 19 -10.84 13.75 38.57
C LEU A 19 -9.34 13.87 38.78
N GLY A 20 -8.52 13.01 38.16
CA GLY A 20 -7.06 12.98 38.30
C GLY A 20 -6.33 12.87 36.97
N ASN A 21 -5.02 13.05 37.03
CA ASN A 21 -4.18 12.90 35.83
C ASN A 21 -4.08 11.43 35.41
N ILE A 22 -4.40 11.15 34.15
CA ILE A 22 -4.21 9.85 33.53
C ILE A 22 -2.78 9.75 33.01
N VAL A 23 -2.04 8.76 33.50
CA VAL A 23 -0.73 8.39 32.94
C VAL A 23 -0.96 7.54 31.69
N ARG A 24 -0.33 7.92 30.59
CA ARG A 24 -0.40 7.17 29.31
C ARG A 24 0.95 6.51 29.06
N ILE A 25 0.94 5.19 28.92
CA ILE A 25 2.14 4.39 28.65
C ILE A 25 1.98 3.75 27.29
N GLY A 26 2.91 4.05 26.36
CA GLY A 26 2.97 3.46 25.01
C GLY A 26 4.14 2.48 24.91
N LEU A 27 3.87 1.30 24.39
CA LEU A 27 4.88 0.29 24.07
C LEU A 27 4.87 0.01 22.58
N SER A 28 6.06 0.05 21.95
CA SER A 28 6.20 -0.25 20.51
C SER A 28 7.50 -0.99 20.26
N ALA A 29 7.52 -1.86 19.22
CA ALA A 29 8.73 -2.56 18.81
C ALA A 29 9.63 -1.67 17.94
N THR A 30 9.13 -1.24 16.77
CA THR A 30 9.87 -0.42 15.78
C THR A 30 8.96 0.65 15.24
N ILE A 31 9.27 1.91 15.52
CA ILE A 31 8.44 3.05 15.10
C ILE A 31 9.33 4.29 14.88
N HIS A 32 9.00 5.10 13.89
CA HIS A 32 9.73 6.32 13.55
C HIS A 32 8.80 7.35 12.88
N PRO A 33 8.92 8.66 13.14
CA PRO A 33 9.73 9.28 14.22
C PRO A 33 9.11 9.01 15.61
N ILE A 34 9.94 8.71 16.59
CA ILE A 34 9.46 8.36 17.94
C ILE A 34 8.85 9.58 18.66
N GLU A 35 9.36 10.77 18.38
CA GLU A 35 8.86 12.03 18.93
C GLU A 35 7.43 12.32 18.46
N GLU A 36 7.13 12.07 17.19
CA GLU A 36 5.78 12.28 16.65
C GLU A 36 4.78 11.28 17.24
N VAL A 37 5.22 10.05 17.48
CA VAL A 37 4.40 9.04 18.13
C VAL A 37 4.21 9.33 19.62
N ALA A 38 5.20 9.90 20.31
CA ALA A 38 5.05 10.39 21.66
C ALA A 38 3.98 11.49 21.73
N LYS A 39 3.99 12.47 20.84
CA LYS A 39 2.94 13.49 20.72
C LYS A 39 1.56 12.90 20.46
N TYR A 40 1.49 11.89 19.59
CA TYR A 40 0.24 11.16 19.35
C TYR A 40 -0.27 10.46 20.63
N LEU A 41 0.60 9.90 21.46
CA LEU A 41 0.25 9.23 22.69
C LEU A 41 -0.30 10.20 23.74
N VAL A 42 0.42 11.30 23.98
CA VAL A 42 0.10 12.22 25.08
C VAL A 42 -0.85 13.34 24.68
N GLY A 43 -0.83 13.79 23.41
CA GLY A 43 -1.65 14.91 22.92
C GLY A 43 -1.21 16.27 23.47
N TYR A 44 -2.15 17.21 23.55
CA TYR A 44 -1.92 18.62 23.89
C TYR A 44 -2.71 19.05 25.13
N ASN A 45 -2.26 20.11 25.77
CA ASN A 45 -2.98 20.82 26.81
C ASN A 45 -4.02 21.78 26.22
N ASP A 46 -4.83 22.42 27.08
CA ASP A 46 -5.85 23.38 26.65
C ASP A 46 -5.23 24.69 26.09
N ASP A 47 -3.99 24.99 26.45
CA ASP A 47 -3.21 26.12 25.90
C ASP A 47 -2.55 25.79 24.54
N GLY A 48 -2.78 24.60 24.02
CA GLY A 48 -2.22 24.12 22.74
C GLY A 48 -0.75 23.68 22.81
N LYS A 49 -0.15 23.63 23.99
CA LYS A 49 1.21 23.08 24.17
C LYS A 49 1.18 21.56 24.25
N GLU A 50 2.24 20.95 23.73
CA GLU A 50 2.46 19.49 23.84
C GLU A 50 2.56 19.08 25.31
N ARG A 51 1.99 17.93 25.65
CA ARG A 51 2.19 17.34 26.98
C ARG A 51 3.55 16.65 27.04
N ASP A 52 4.18 16.68 28.21
CA ASP A 52 5.46 16.01 28.44
C ASP A 52 5.34 14.50 28.25
N CYS A 53 6.34 13.91 27.61
CA CYS A 53 6.46 12.48 27.39
C CYS A 53 7.91 12.03 27.60
N LEU A 54 8.13 11.11 28.52
CA LEU A 54 9.44 10.45 28.65
C LEU A 54 9.57 9.38 27.57
N ILE A 55 10.58 9.52 26.71
CA ILE A 55 10.88 8.59 25.63
C ILE A 55 12.06 7.70 26.07
N VAL A 56 11.84 6.39 26.11
CA VAL A 56 12.88 5.39 26.36
C VAL A 56 13.09 4.55 25.09
N ASP A 57 14.20 4.79 24.41
CA ASP A 57 14.55 4.08 23.18
C ASP A 57 15.57 2.97 23.46
N THR A 58 15.16 1.72 23.29
CA THR A 58 15.99 0.52 23.54
C THR A 58 16.33 -0.26 22.25
N ARG A 59 16.15 0.33 21.06
CA ARG A 59 16.30 -0.34 19.76
C ARG A 59 17.69 -0.96 19.53
N PHE A 60 18.72 -0.42 20.15
CA PHE A 60 20.11 -0.85 19.94
C PHE A 60 20.57 -2.01 20.82
N VAL A 61 19.72 -2.53 21.69
CA VAL A 61 20.11 -3.55 22.69
C VAL A 61 20.20 -4.95 22.09
N LYS A 62 19.49 -5.24 20.98
CA LYS A 62 19.40 -6.60 20.45
C LYS A 62 20.18 -6.74 19.12
N PRO A 63 21.16 -7.65 19.04
CA PRO A 63 21.88 -7.92 17.79
C PRO A 63 20.99 -8.65 16.78
N ILE A 64 21.06 -8.21 15.50
CA ILE A 64 20.27 -8.77 14.39
C ILE A 64 21.21 -9.18 13.26
N GLU A 65 21.09 -10.42 12.80
CA GLU A 65 21.75 -10.94 11.60
C GLU A 65 20.73 -11.09 10.46
N LEU A 66 20.87 -10.27 9.42
CA LEU A 66 20.04 -10.31 8.22
C LEU A 66 20.87 -10.77 7.03
N LYS A 67 20.29 -11.64 6.19
CA LYS A 67 20.92 -12.11 4.95
C LYS A 67 19.91 -12.13 3.80
N VAL A 68 20.30 -11.62 2.65
CA VAL A 68 19.58 -11.83 1.40
C VAL A 68 20.15 -13.07 0.73
N VAL A 69 19.30 -14.04 0.44
CA VAL A 69 19.72 -15.34 -0.11
C VAL A 69 18.92 -15.65 -1.37
N CYS A 70 19.58 -15.60 -2.52
CA CYS A 70 18.93 -15.85 -3.80
C CYS A 70 18.95 -17.35 -4.17
N PRO A 71 17.82 -17.93 -4.58
CA PRO A 71 17.78 -19.35 -4.96
C PRO A 71 18.62 -19.66 -6.19
N VAL A 72 18.71 -18.73 -7.14
CA VAL A 72 19.40 -18.87 -8.42
C VAL A 72 20.33 -17.69 -8.69
N LYS A 73 21.30 -17.83 -9.58
CA LYS A 73 22.15 -16.71 -10.04
C LYS A 73 21.45 -15.82 -11.05
N ASP A 74 20.64 -16.43 -11.89
CA ASP A 74 19.92 -15.75 -12.97
C ASP A 74 18.41 -15.91 -12.77
N LEU A 75 17.75 -14.81 -12.40
CA LEU A 75 16.32 -14.75 -12.18
C LEU A 75 15.51 -14.62 -13.50
N VAL A 76 16.17 -14.30 -14.61
CA VAL A 76 15.56 -14.14 -15.94
C VAL A 76 15.45 -15.49 -16.66
N HIS A 77 16.61 -16.12 -16.89
CA HIS A 77 16.69 -17.30 -17.73
C HIS A 77 16.39 -18.61 -16.99
N THR A 78 16.50 -18.61 -15.64
CA THR A 78 16.13 -19.81 -14.88
C THR A 78 14.62 -20.06 -14.91
N PRO A 79 14.14 -21.24 -15.37
CA PRO A 79 12.71 -21.55 -15.41
C PRO A 79 12.02 -21.35 -14.05
N ALA A 80 10.73 -21.00 -14.08
CA ALA A 80 9.96 -20.74 -12.85
C ALA A 80 9.91 -21.94 -11.92
N GLU A 81 9.72 -23.15 -12.48
CA GLU A 81 9.71 -24.40 -11.72
C GLU A 81 11.05 -24.66 -11.02
N GLU A 82 12.16 -24.47 -11.75
CA GLU A 82 13.50 -24.67 -11.20
C GLU A 82 13.82 -23.66 -10.10
N THR A 83 13.48 -22.38 -10.32
CA THR A 83 13.63 -21.32 -9.31
C THR A 83 12.84 -21.67 -8.06
N THR A 84 11.59 -22.09 -8.23
CA THR A 84 10.68 -22.49 -7.14
C THR A 84 11.21 -23.71 -6.39
N LEU A 85 11.69 -24.74 -7.11
CA LEU A 85 12.26 -25.93 -6.49
C LEU A 85 13.53 -25.60 -5.69
N LYS A 86 14.42 -24.74 -6.24
CA LYS A 86 15.64 -24.30 -5.55
C LYS A 86 15.31 -23.47 -4.32
N MET A 87 14.28 -22.61 -4.39
CA MET A 87 13.79 -21.85 -3.25
C MET A 87 13.31 -22.78 -2.12
N TYR A 88 12.48 -23.79 -2.41
CA TYR A 88 12.03 -24.72 -1.37
C TYR A 88 13.18 -25.59 -0.81
N LYS A 89 14.15 -25.98 -1.63
CA LYS A 89 15.38 -26.64 -1.13
C LYS A 89 16.17 -25.75 -0.19
N LEU A 90 16.28 -24.46 -0.50
CA LEU A 90 16.92 -23.48 0.37
C LEU A 90 16.19 -23.35 1.71
N ILE A 91 14.85 -23.19 1.69
CA ILE A 91 14.02 -23.13 2.89
C ILE A 91 14.17 -24.43 3.71
N LYS A 92 14.13 -25.60 3.07
CA LYS A 92 14.38 -26.89 3.73
C LYS A 92 15.69 -26.92 4.50
N ASN A 93 16.77 -26.39 3.89
CA ASN A 93 18.08 -26.35 4.53
C ASN A 93 18.10 -25.40 5.73
N ILE A 94 17.40 -24.27 5.66
CA ILE A 94 17.29 -23.32 6.78
C ILE A 94 16.48 -23.97 7.92
N VAL A 95 15.31 -24.54 7.62
CA VAL A 95 14.45 -25.21 8.62
C VAL A 95 15.16 -26.35 9.32
N LYS A 96 15.96 -27.17 8.61
CA LYS A 96 16.72 -28.26 9.22
C LYS A 96 17.78 -27.78 10.22
N ARG A 97 18.39 -26.62 9.99
CA ARG A 97 19.48 -26.07 10.83
C ARG A 97 18.99 -25.40 12.13
N HIS A 98 17.70 -25.10 12.24
CA HIS A 98 17.13 -24.39 13.36
C HIS A 98 16.05 -25.24 14.06
N LYS A 99 15.85 -25.07 15.36
CA LYS A 99 14.83 -25.80 16.11
C LYS A 99 13.44 -25.40 15.67
N THR A 100 13.16 -24.10 15.63
CA THR A 100 11.88 -23.54 15.18
C THR A 100 12.12 -22.41 14.19
N THR A 101 11.47 -22.49 13.03
CA THR A 101 11.58 -21.48 11.97
C THR A 101 10.20 -20.88 11.67
N LEU A 102 10.09 -19.56 11.70
CA LEU A 102 8.90 -18.83 11.26
C LEU A 102 9.10 -18.36 9.82
N ILE A 103 8.18 -18.71 8.92
CA ILE A 103 8.27 -18.38 7.50
C ILE A 103 7.15 -17.39 7.15
N PHE A 104 7.52 -16.16 6.78
CA PHE A 104 6.59 -15.13 6.35
C PHE A 104 6.41 -15.14 4.83
N THR A 105 5.16 -15.02 4.42
CA THR A 105 4.75 -14.72 3.05
C THR A 105 3.94 -13.42 3.04
N ASN A 106 3.75 -12.81 1.86
CA ASN A 106 2.97 -11.57 1.77
C ASN A 106 1.47 -11.81 1.56
N THR A 107 1.03 -13.05 1.27
CA THR A 107 -0.38 -13.38 1.00
C THR A 107 -0.81 -14.67 1.71
N ARG A 108 -2.12 -14.80 2.00
CA ARG A 108 -2.68 -16.03 2.60
C ARG A 108 -2.55 -17.23 1.66
N SER A 109 -2.80 -17.02 0.36
CA SER A 109 -2.63 -18.07 -0.65
C SER A 109 -1.17 -18.52 -0.79
N GLY A 110 -0.21 -17.58 -0.64
CA GLY A 110 1.22 -17.88 -0.55
C GLY A 110 1.54 -18.76 0.65
N THR A 111 0.94 -18.46 1.81
CA THR A 111 1.11 -19.28 3.03
C THR A 111 0.70 -20.75 2.79
N GLU A 112 -0.51 -20.97 2.27
CA GLU A 112 -1.03 -22.32 1.98
C GLU A 112 -0.17 -23.05 0.94
N ARG A 113 0.25 -22.37 -0.12
CA ARG A 113 1.11 -22.92 -1.16
C ARG A 113 2.47 -23.37 -0.58
N VAL A 114 3.08 -22.57 0.28
CA VAL A 114 4.37 -22.90 0.89
C VAL A 114 4.23 -24.09 1.82
N VAL A 115 3.20 -24.16 2.67
CA VAL A 115 2.93 -25.32 3.52
C VAL A 115 2.75 -26.60 2.68
N PHE A 116 1.92 -26.54 1.66
CA PHE A 116 1.68 -27.69 0.75
C PHE A 116 2.98 -28.20 0.12
N GLN A 117 3.81 -27.32 -0.38
CA GLN A 117 5.08 -27.70 -1.03
C GLN A 117 6.12 -28.23 -0.02
N LEU A 118 6.24 -27.64 1.16
CA LEU A 118 7.14 -28.12 2.20
C LEU A 118 6.70 -29.49 2.73
N SER A 119 5.39 -29.75 2.86
CA SER A 119 4.83 -31.04 3.20
C SER A 119 5.15 -32.09 2.13
N LYS A 120 4.90 -31.77 0.83
CA LYS A 120 5.23 -32.65 -0.30
C LYS A 120 6.72 -33.04 -0.35
N LEU A 121 7.61 -32.11 -0.01
CA LEU A 121 9.06 -32.33 0.04
C LEU A 121 9.50 -33.06 1.31
N LYS A 122 8.58 -33.43 2.20
CA LYS A 122 8.86 -34.06 3.50
C LYS A 122 10.00 -33.30 4.24
N VAL A 123 9.82 -32.01 4.40
CA VAL A 123 10.82 -31.13 5.05
C VAL A 123 10.86 -31.42 6.55
N VAL A 124 9.70 -31.65 7.13
CA VAL A 124 9.42 -31.99 8.53
C VAL A 124 8.23 -32.95 8.60
N ASP A 125 8.04 -33.58 9.74
CA ASP A 125 6.86 -34.41 10.00
C ASP A 125 5.58 -33.59 9.96
N GLY A 126 4.48 -34.19 9.54
CA GLY A 126 3.24 -33.47 9.21
C GLY A 126 2.70 -32.61 10.36
N ASP A 127 2.87 -33.10 11.59
CA ASP A 127 2.38 -32.42 12.79
C ASP A 127 3.27 -31.22 13.24
N GLU A 128 4.50 -31.13 12.75
CA GLU A 128 5.44 -30.06 13.09
C GLU A 128 5.44 -28.88 12.10
N LEU A 129 4.60 -28.94 11.06
CA LEU A 129 4.42 -27.91 10.02
C LEU A 129 2.98 -27.43 9.99
N ALA A 130 2.75 -26.13 10.09
CA ALA A 130 1.41 -25.55 10.00
C ALA A 130 1.36 -24.22 9.24
N ALA A 131 0.18 -23.89 8.70
CA ALA A 131 -0.17 -22.55 8.20
C ALA A 131 -0.82 -21.74 9.32
N HIS A 132 -0.54 -20.44 9.40
CA HIS A 132 -1.20 -19.53 10.34
C HIS A 132 -1.60 -18.23 9.65
N HIS A 133 -2.90 -18.01 9.44
CA HIS A 133 -3.43 -16.76 8.85
C HIS A 133 -4.89 -16.49 9.27
N GLY A 134 -5.36 -15.28 9.04
CA GLY A 134 -6.67 -14.80 9.50
C GLY A 134 -7.90 -15.52 8.97
N SER A 135 -7.77 -16.34 7.90
CA SER A 135 -8.89 -17.14 7.36
C SER A 135 -9.09 -18.49 8.06
N LEU A 136 -8.16 -18.90 8.90
CA LEU A 136 -8.31 -20.10 9.73
C LEU A 136 -9.25 -19.83 10.91
N SER A 137 -9.94 -20.89 11.40
CA SER A 137 -10.77 -20.77 12.60
C SER A 137 -9.95 -20.35 13.82
N ARG A 138 -10.64 -19.78 14.80
CA ARG A 138 -9.97 -19.30 16.04
C ARG A 138 -9.32 -20.45 16.79
N GLU A 139 -9.99 -21.61 16.84
CA GLU A 139 -9.51 -22.80 17.54
C GLU A 139 -8.19 -23.31 16.91
N ILE A 140 -8.15 -23.45 15.58
CA ILE A 140 -6.93 -23.89 14.87
C ILE A 140 -5.77 -22.92 15.10
N ARG A 141 -6.03 -21.61 15.09
CA ARG A 141 -4.98 -20.62 15.33
C ARG A 141 -4.41 -20.71 16.74
N HIS A 142 -5.29 -20.84 17.77
CA HIS A 142 -4.85 -20.99 19.15
C HIS A 142 -4.06 -22.28 19.37
N ASP A 143 -4.49 -23.41 18.77
CA ASP A 143 -3.74 -24.67 18.86
C ASP A 143 -2.32 -24.50 18.31
N ILE A 144 -2.19 -23.88 17.13
CA ILE A 144 -0.86 -23.62 16.51
C ILE A 144 -0.03 -22.67 17.39
N GLU A 145 -0.62 -21.60 17.93
CA GLU A 145 0.06 -20.66 18.82
C GLU A 145 0.57 -21.36 20.10
N ASP A 146 -0.25 -22.20 20.72
CA ASP A 146 0.10 -22.97 21.92
C ASP A 146 1.20 -24.00 21.64
N ARG A 147 1.11 -24.75 20.53
CA ARG A 147 2.14 -25.70 20.11
C ARG A 147 3.46 -25.00 19.78
N LEU A 148 3.39 -23.82 19.12
CA LEU A 148 4.57 -23.01 18.83
C LEU A 148 5.24 -22.53 20.13
N LYS A 149 4.44 -22.07 21.11
CA LYS A 149 4.91 -21.63 22.43
C LYS A 149 5.62 -22.73 23.20
N HIS A 150 5.15 -23.96 23.10
CA HIS A 150 5.76 -25.13 23.76
C HIS A 150 6.93 -25.74 22.96
N GLY A 151 7.30 -25.16 21.81
CA GLY A 151 8.41 -25.63 20.98
C GLY A 151 8.12 -26.96 20.24
N LEU A 152 6.84 -27.30 20.06
CA LEU A 152 6.39 -28.50 19.36
C LEU A 152 6.30 -28.34 17.83
N MET A 153 6.64 -27.14 17.33
CA MET A 153 6.57 -26.81 15.90
C MET A 153 7.99 -26.60 15.35
N LYS A 154 8.31 -27.30 14.28
CA LYS A 154 9.57 -27.14 13.54
C LYS A 154 9.51 -25.95 12.57
N ALA A 155 8.36 -25.76 11.91
CA ALA A 155 8.13 -24.63 11.02
C ALA A 155 6.65 -24.18 11.05
N VAL A 156 6.44 -22.87 11.10
CA VAL A 156 5.13 -22.27 10.91
C VAL A 156 5.20 -21.25 9.77
N VAL A 157 4.32 -21.40 8.79
CA VAL A 157 4.22 -20.44 7.66
C VAL A 157 3.07 -19.48 7.94
N THR A 158 3.32 -18.19 7.85
CA THR A 158 2.34 -17.17 8.20
C THR A 158 2.35 -16.01 7.21
N SER A 159 1.25 -15.27 7.12
CA SER A 159 1.22 -13.99 6.39
C SER A 159 1.54 -12.83 7.34
N THR A 160 0.53 -12.11 7.83
CA THR A 160 0.68 -10.96 8.75
C THR A 160 0.25 -11.29 10.18
N SER A 161 -0.38 -12.43 10.41
CA SER A 161 -1.04 -12.75 11.69
C SER A 161 -0.09 -12.95 12.87
N LEU A 162 1.16 -13.38 12.63
CA LEU A 162 2.22 -13.50 13.67
C LEU A 162 3.26 -12.36 13.61
N GLU A 163 2.99 -11.30 12.85
CA GLU A 163 3.87 -10.12 12.75
C GLU A 163 3.88 -9.31 14.05
N LEU A 164 2.72 -9.19 14.73
CA LEU A 164 2.54 -8.35 15.91
C LEU A 164 2.54 -9.17 17.20
N GLY A 165 3.21 -8.66 18.20
CA GLY A 165 3.25 -8.79 19.67
C GLY A 165 2.65 -10.00 20.40
N ILE A 166 2.41 -11.13 19.74
CA ILE A 166 2.01 -12.37 20.43
C ILE A 166 3.26 -13.05 20.97
N ASP A 167 3.21 -13.53 22.21
CA ASP A 167 4.24 -14.40 22.77
C ASP A 167 4.13 -15.80 22.12
N VAL A 168 4.97 -16.03 21.14
CA VAL A 168 4.96 -17.27 20.34
C VAL A 168 6.08 -18.24 20.71
N GLY A 169 6.73 -18.06 21.86
CA GLY A 169 7.79 -18.93 22.34
C GLY A 169 9.14 -18.74 21.62
N SER A 170 10.01 -19.72 21.67
CA SER A 170 11.40 -19.61 21.20
C SER A 170 11.55 -19.89 19.72
N ILE A 171 11.52 -18.85 18.89
CA ILE A 171 11.84 -18.93 17.46
C ILE A 171 13.32 -18.66 17.26
N GLU A 172 14.02 -19.53 16.51
CA GLU A 172 15.48 -19.39 16.23
C GLU A 172 15.77 -18.64 14.93
N ALA A 173 14.92 -18.79 13.92
CA ALA A 173 15.11 -18.13 12.64
C ALA A 173 13.80 -17.68 12.02
N VAL A 174 13.88 -16.59 11.25
CA VAL A 174 12.79 -16.09 10.42
C VAL A 174 13.23 -16.16 8.96
N VAL A 175 12.34 -16.67 8.11
CA VAL A 175 12.47 -16.62 6.65
C VAL A 175 11.39 -15.71 6.11
N GLN A 176 11.75 -14.75 5.29
CA GLN A 176 10.83 -13.89 4.54
C GLN A 176 10.87 -14.27 3.07
N ILE A 177 9.76 -14.66 2.49
CA ILE A 177 9.62 -14.97 1.05
C ILE A 177 9.03 -13.74 0.34
N GLY A 178 9.75 -13.22 -0.64
CA GLY A 178 9.46 -11.93 -1.29
C GLY A 178 9.75 -10.74 -0.37
N SER A 179 9.73 -9.53 -0.91
CA SER A 179 10.08 -8.33 -0.16
C SER A 179 9.07 -8.01 0.96
N PRO A 180 9.51 -7.67 2.19
CA PRO A 180 8.64 -7.20 3.27
C PRO A 180 8.13 -5.76 3.03
N LYS A 181 8.62 -5.08 1.98
CA LYS A 181 8.21 -3.75 1.50
C LYS A 181 8.48 -2.58 2.47
N SER A 182 9.07 -2.84 3.64
CA SER A 182 9.50 -1.80 4.56
C SER A 182 10.54 -2.33 5.56
N VAL A 183 11.46 -1.46 5.99
CA VAL A 183 12.46 -1.78 7.01
C VAL A 183 11.81 -2.12 8.34
N SER A 184 10.79 -1.34 8.73
CA SER A 184 10.07 -1.53 9.99
C SER A 184 9.39 -2.90 10.05
N LYS A 185 8.72 -3.34 8.97
CA LYS A 185 8.12 -4.69 8.90
C LYS A 185 9.16 -5.79 8.90
N CYS A 186 10.26 -5.61 8.16
CA CYS A 186 11.38 -6.56 8.19
C CYS A 186 11.84 -6.79 9.62
N LEU A 187 12.12 -5.72 10.35
CA LEU A 187 12.58 -5.79 11.74
C LEU A 187 11.52 -6.36 12.70
N GLN A 188 10.24 -6.04 12.52
CA GLN A 188 9.14 -6.61 13.31
C GLN A 188 9.02 -8.12 13.09
N ARG A 189 9.13 -8.61 11.84
CA ARG A 189 9.09 -10.04 11.50
C ARG A 189 10.32 -10.77 12.03
N VAL A 190 11.51 -10.26 11.73
CA VAL A 190 12.78 -10.89 12.18
C VAL A 190 12.94 -10.80 13.70
N GLY A 191 12.42 -9.74 14.32
CA GLY A 191 12.35 -9.58 15.76
C GLY A 191 11.55 -10.67 16.51
N ARG A 192 10.73 -11.49 15.79
CA ARG A 192 10.10 -12.68 16.34
C ARG A 192 11.13 -13.78 16.71
N SER A 193 12.32 -13.77 16.10
CA SER A 193 13.41 -14.68 16.48
C SER A 193 14.21 -14.15 17.67
N GLY A 194 14.78 -15.07 18.47
CA GLY A 194 15.62 -14.73 19.62
C GLY A 194 14.86 -14.10 20.78
N HIS A 195 14.05 -14.86 21.50
CA HIS A 195 13.17 -14.37 22.60
C HIS A 195 13.86 -13.74 23.81
N SER A 196 15.19 -13.85 23.96
CA SER A 196 15.94 -13.14 25.01
C SER A 196 16.74 -11.99 24.42
N LEU A 197 16.97 -10.94 25.22
CA LEU A 197 17.75 -9.77 24.81
C LEU A 197 19.19 -10.13 24.38
N GLU A 198 19.72 -11.25 24.87
CA GLU A 198 21.07 -11.74 24.59
C GLU A 198 21.16 -12.64 23.35
N LYS A 199 20.02 -13.12 22.82
CA LYS A 199 20.03 -14.02 21.64
C LYS A 199 19.96 -13.24 20.34
N LEU A 200 20.83 -13.64 19.40
CA LEU A 200 20.89 -13.12 18.04
C LEU A 200 19.61 -13.41 17.27
N SER A 201 18.96 -12.38 16.77
CA SER A 201 17.83 -12.52 15.84
C SER A 201 18.34 -12.81 14.43
N LYS A 202 17.92 -13.94 13.84
CA LYS A 202 18.34 -14.37 12.50
C LYS A 202 17.22 -14.24 11.49
N GLY A 203 17.47 -13.51 10.41
CA GLY A 203 16.54 -13.30 9.30
C GLY A 203 17.13 -13.62 7.94
N TYR A 204 16.36 -14.35 7.13
CA TYR A 204 16.72 -14.69 5.75
C TYR A 204 15.65 -14.13 4.82
N LEU A 205 16.01 -13.23 3.90
CA LEU A 205 15.15 -12.68 2.88
C LEU A 205 15.39 -13.44 1.57
N ILE A 206 14.34 -13.98 0.98
CA ILE A 206 14.42 -14.80 -0.24
C ILE A 206 13.62 -14.09 -1.33
N PRO A 207 14.26 -13.36 -2.25
CA PRO A 207 13.60 -12.65 -3.33
C PRO A 207 13.01 -13.62 -4.35
N LEU A 208 11.90 -13.21 -4.98
CA LEU A 208 11.23 -13.97 -6.04
C LEU A 208 11.50 -13.40 -7.43
N GLU A 209 11.71 -12.08 -7.52
CA GLU A 209 11.92 -11.31 -8.76
C GLU A 209 13.12 -10.37 -8.58
N ARG A 210 13.58 -9.77 -9.70
CA ARG A 210 14.76 -8.87 -9.69
C ARG A 210 14.53 -7.61 -8.86
N ASP A 211 13.34 -7.03 -8.95
CA ASP A 211 12.98 -5.85 -8.15
C ASP A 211 12.92 -6.20 -6.66
N ASP A 212 12.29 -7.33 -6.29
CA ASP A 212 12.32 -7.84 -4.91
C ASP A 212 13.75 -8.02 -4.39
N LEU A 213 14.68 -8.49 -5.25
CA LEU A 213 16.07 -8.68 -4.87
C LEU A 213 16.77 -7.36 -4.50
N VAL A 214 16.53 -6.31 -5.28
CA VAL A 214 17.09 -4.97 -4.99
C VAL A 214 16.43 -4.38 -3.74
N GLU A 215 15.12 -4.55 -3.59
CA GLU A 215 14.38 -4.11 -2.40
C GLU A 215 14.91 -4.79 -1.14
N ASP A 216 15.02 -6.12 -1.13
CA ASP A 216 15.52 -6.91 -0.01
C ASP A 216 16.95 -6.49 0.37
N ALA A 217 17.81 -6.29 -0.63
CA ALA A 217 19.18 -5.84 -0.44
C ALA A 217 19.23 -4.48 0.27
N VAL A 218 18.43 -3.53 -0.18
CA VAL A 218 18.37 -2.18 0.41
C VAL A 218 17.71 -2.20 1.79
N ILE A 219 16.62 -2.96 1.98
CA ILE A 219 15.97 -3.11 3.29
C ILE A 219 16.97 -3.64 4.33
N VAL A 220 17.79 -4.63 3.97
CA VAL A 220 18.84 -5.15 4.87
C VAL A 220 19.90 -4.09 5.14
N SER A 221 20.31 -3.32 4.13
CA SER A 221 21.27 -2.22 4.30
C SER A 221 20.74 -1.15 5.25
N GLU A 222 19.51 -0.69 5.06
CA GLU A 222 18.90 0.34 5.90
C GLU A 222 18.61 -0.18 7.33
N ALA A 223 18.19 -1.45 7.48
CA ALA A 223 18.00 -2.08 8.77
C ALA A 223 19.30 -2.12 9.61
N LYS A 224 20.46 -2.38 8.97
CA LYS A 224 21.77 -2.31 9.63
C LYS A 224 22.16 -0.91 10.10
N LYS A 225 21.70 0.13 9.39
CA LYS A 225 21.92 1.53 9.75
C LYS A 225 20.96 2.01 10.83
N GLY A 226 19.97 1.20 11.20
CA GLY A 226 18.89 1.57 12.13
C GLY A 226 17.88 2.56 11.52
N ALA A 227 17.89 2.74 10.21
CA ALA A 227 16.92 3.56 9.51
C ALA A 227 15.55 2.88 9.51
N LEU A 228 14.51 3.60 9.92
CA LEU A 228 13.13 3.11 9.95
C LEU A 228 12.25 3.96 9.05
N ASP A 229 11.23 3.34 8.50
CA ASP A 229 10.23 4.05 7.71
C ASP A 229 9.36 4.93 8.60
N ARG A 230 9.00 6.10 8.09
CA ARG A 230 8.10 7.03 8.79
C ARG A 230 6.70 6.47 8.86
N VAL A 231 6.10 6.57 10.05
CA VAL A 231 4.70 6.20 10.26
C VAL A 231 3.78 7.31 9.77
N HIS A 232 2.74 6.93 9.02
CA HIS A 232 1.67 7.87 8.66
C HIS A 232 0.58 7.88 9.73
N ILE A 233 0.32 9.04 10.32
CA ILE A 233 -0.73 9.26 11.32
C ILE A 233 -1.83 10.13 10.70
N PRO A 234 -3.04 9.59 10.45
CA PRO A 234 -4.14 10.35 9.86
C PRO A 234 -4.55 11.54 10.71
N LYS A 235 -4.81 12.68 10.07
CA LYS A 235 -5.24 13.93 10.73
C LYS A 235 -6.63 14.34 10.25
N ASN A 236 -7.37 15.05 11.11
CA ASN A 236 -8.66 15.67 10.81
C ASN A 236 -9.71 14.74 10.19
N CYS A 237 -9.81 13.50 10.69
CA CYS A 237 -10.77 12.49 10.19
C CYS A 237 -12.21 12.87 10.60
N LEU A 238 -12.96 13.51 9.68
CA LEU A 238 -14.28 14.10 9.99
C LEU A 238 -15.36 13.05 10.26
N ASP A 239 -15.25 11.86 9.72
CA ASP A 239 -16.18 10.75 9.99
C ASP A 239 -16.03 10.19 11.43
N VAL A 240 -14.81 10.06 11.92
CA VAL A 240 -14.52 9.70 13.30
C VAL A 240 -14.95 10.83 14.24
N LEU A 241 -14.66 12.06 13.87
CA LEU A 241 -15.11 13.25 14.63
C LEU A 241 -16.64 13.25 14.79
N ALA A 242 -17.39 12.96 13.72
CA ALA A 242 -18.85 12.90 13.75
C ALA A 242 -19.36 11.88 14.79
N GLN A 243 -18.75 10.67 14.86
CA GLN A 243 -19.10 9.70 15.89
C GLN A 243 -18.85 10.27 17.32
N HIS A 244 -17.70 10.88 17.53
CA HIS A 244 -17.36 11.44 18.84
C HIS A 244 -18.27 12.59 19.25
N ILE A 245 -18.64 13.49 18.34
CA ILE A 245 -19.60 14.58 18.60
C ILE A 245 -20.95 14.02 19.03
N VAL A 246 -21.45 12.98 18.33
CA VAL A 246 -22.71 12.32 18.75
C VAL A 246 -22.58 11.69 20.13
N GLY A 247 -21.45 11.01 20.40
CA GLY A 247 -21.18 10.47 21.74
C GLY A 247 -21.14 11.53 22.82
N MET A 248 -20.49 12.67 22.59
CA MET A 248 -20.44 13.81 23.49
C MET A 248 -21.84 14.39 23.73
N ALA A 249 -22.64 14.55 22.68
CA ALA A 249 -24.01 15.06 22.77
C ALA A 249 -24.95 14.13 23.57
N ILE A 250 -24.66 12.82 23.61
CA ILE A 250 -25.41 11.84 24.43
C ILE A 250 -25.07 11.99 25.92
N GLU A 251 -23.84 12.36 26.24
CA GLU A 251 -23.37 12.54 27.62
C GLU A 251 -23.99 13.78 28.26
N GLN A 252 -23.87 14.92 27.60
CA GLN A 252 -24.35 16.21 28.10
C GLN A 252 -24.60 17.24 26.98
N LYS A 253 -25.10 18.41 27.33
CA LYS A 253 -25.07 19.58 26.46
C LYS A 253 -23.66 20.17 26.48
N TRP A 254 -23.18 20.59 25.31
CA TRP A 254 -21.85 21.14 25.13
C TRP A 254 -21.92 22.56 24.58
N ASP A 255 -21.05 23.42 25.08
CA ASP A 255 -20.65 24.63 24.38
C ASP A 255 -19.71 24.25 23.21
N VAL A 256 -19.88 24.88 22.05
CA VAL A 256 -19.13 24.58 20.83
C VAL A 256 -17.62 24.79 21.05
N GLU A 257 -17.26 25.88 21.72
CA GLU A 257 -15.86 26.23 21.93
C GLU A 257 -15.18 25.27 22.93
N GLU A 258 -15.89 24.87 24.00
CA GLU A 258 -15.41 23.88 24.95
C GLU A 258 -15.20 22.53 24.28
N ALA A 259 -16.16 22.08 23.49
CA ALA A 259 -16.07 20.82 22.72
C ALA A 259 -14.91 20.87 21.70
N TYR A 260 -14.77 21.97 21.00
CA TYR A 260 -13.69 22.18 20.04
C TYR A 260 -12.32 22.14 20.71
N ARG A 261 -12.14 22.83 21.85
CA ARG A 261 -10.90 22.75 22.65
C ARG A 261 -10.57 21.34 23.07
N LEU A 262 -11.56 20.57 23.57
CA LEU A 262 -11.36 19.18 23.94
C LEU A 262 -10.89 18.33 22.75
N VAL A 263 -11.50 18.49 21.58
CA VAL A 263 -11.13 17.76 20.36
C VAL A 263 -9.70 18.10 19.92
N LYS A 264 -9.30 19.36 20.01
CA LYS A 264 -7.95 19.82 19.65
C LYS A 264 -6.84 19.32 20.59
N ARG A 265 -7.15 18.81 21.76
CA ARG A 265 -6.19 18.15 22.64
C ARG A 265 -5.65 16.85 22.04
N SER A 266 -6.42 16.19 21.16
CA SER A 266 -5.95 15.01 20.44
C SER A 266 -4.97 15.41 19.31
N TYR A 267 -3.85 14.71 19.21
CA TYR A 267 -2.86 14.90 18.14
C TYR A 267 -3.50 14.91 16.74
N ASN A 268 -4.45 14.02 16.52
CA ASN A 268 -5.12 13.87 15.23
C ASN A 268 -5.97 15.07 14.82
N TYR A 269 -6.40 15.88 15.78
CA TYR A 269 -7.28 17.04 15.55
C TYR A 269 -6.69 18.38 15.97
N HIS A 270 -5.42 18.40 16.40
CA HIS A 270 -4.79 19.62 16.84
C HIS A 270 -4.80 20.73 15.78
N SER A 271 -4.64 20.36 14.52
CA SER A 271 -4.69 21.27 13.37
C SER A 271 -6.09 21.45 12.76
N LEU A 272 -7.15 20.91 13.39
CA LEU A 272 -8.50 21.02 12.84
C LEU A 272 -8.98 22.48 12.80
N PRO A 273 -9.38 23.03 11.64
CA PRO A 273 -9.98 24.36 11.55
C PRO A 273 -11.39 24.39 12.17
N LEU A 274 -11.76 25.49 12.81
CA LEU A 274 -13.06 25.65 13.46
C LEU A 274 -14.22 25.49 12.48
N ASN A 275 -14.11 26.04 11.28
CA ASN A 275 -15.14 25.91 10.25
C ASN A 275 -15.42 24.45 9.85
N MET A 276 -14.40 23.58 9.83
CA MET A 276 -14.60 22.14 9.59
C MET A 276 -15.34 21.48 10.75
N PHE A 277 -15.03 21.86 11.99
CA PHE A 277 -15.77 21.39 13.16
C PHE A 277 -17.25 21.81 13.11
N GLU A 278 -17.52 23.09 12.82
CA GLU A 278 -18.88 23.63 12.69
C GLU A 278 -19.64 22.98 11.51
N ASN A 279 -18.97 22.66 10.39
CA ASN A 279 -19.58 21.93 9.28
C ASN A 279 -20.04 20.51 9.71
N VAL A 280 -19.28 19.84 10.59
CA VAL A 280 -19.70 18.54 11.15
C VAL A 280 -20.91 18.73 12.07
N LEU A 281 -20.98 19.77 12.91
CA LEU A 281 -22.15 20.08 13.72
C LEU A 281 -23.39 20.37 12.85
N LYS A 282 -23.24 21.19 11.82
CA LYS A 282 -24.29 21.48 10.83
C LYS A 282 -24.80 20.21 10.16
N TYR A 283 -23.89 19.32 9.75
CA TYR A 283 -24.26 18.03 9.16
C TYR A 283 -25.06 17.18 10.17
N LEU A 284 -24.56 17.03 11.39
CA LEU A 284 -25.18 16.18 12.41
C LEU A 284 -26.51 16.74 12.95
N SER A 285 -26.75 18.04 12.85
CA SER A 285 -28.02 18.68 13.25
C SER A 285 -29.12 18.59 12.18
N GLY A 286 -28.78 18.15 10.95
CA GLY A 286 -29.72 18.14 9.82
C GLY A 286 -29.79 19.47 9.10
N GLY A 287 -28.74 20.30 9.16
CA GLY A 287 -28.68 21.63 8.53
C GLY A 287 -28.58 21.62 6.99
N TYR A 288 -28.70 20.44 6.34
CA TYR A 288 -28.75 20.27 4.89
C TYR A 288 -30.13 19.70 4.47
N GLN A 289 -31.05 20.56 4.11
CA GLN A 289 -32.46 20.22 3.81
C GLN A 289 -32.59 19.16 2.70
N GLN A 290 -31.68 19.16 1.73
CA GLN A 290 -31.64 18.18 0.63
C GLN A 290 -31.55 16.73 1.12
N LEU A 291 -31.02 16.49 2.31
CA LEU A 291 -30.80 15.14 2.87
C LEU A 291 -32.03 14.62 3.67
N GLU A 292 -32.94 15.46 4.11
CA GLU A 292 -34.09 15.04 4.92
C GLU A 292 -35.01 14.07 4.17
N GLY A 293 -35.28 14.31 2.88
CA GLY A 293 -36.08 13.42 2.03
C GLY A 293 -35.48 12.02 1.84
N HIS A 294 -34.16 11.84 2.14
CA HIS A 294 -33.41 10.59 1.99
C HIS A 294 -33.12 9.88 3.31
N LYS A 295 -33.89 10.17 4.36
CA LYS A 295 -33.77 9.54 5.70
C LYS A 295 -32.45 9.81 6.44
N VAL A 296 -31.73 10.87 6.09
CA VAL A 296 -30.60 11.36 6.84
C VAL A 296 -31.06 12.37 7.88
N TYR A 297 -31.51 11.87 9.03
CA TYR A 297 -32.04 12.71 10.10
C TYR A 297 -30.93 13.26 11.00
N GLY A 298 -31.19 14.45 11.58
CA GLY A 298 -30.34 15.04 12.58
C GLY A 298 -30.16 14.13 13.81
N LYS A 299 -28.93 14.00 14.30
CA LYS A 299 -28.53 13.20 15.49
C LYS A 299 -28.37 14.07 16.71
N ILE A 300 -28.09 15.35 16.52
CA ILE A 300 -27.96 16.35 17.57
C ILE A 300 -28.89 17.52 17.27
N TRP A 301 -29.20 18.32 18.26
CA TRP A 301 -29.63 19.69 18.03
C TRP A 301 -28.42 20.61 18.11
N TYR A 302 -28.40 21.68 17.34
CA TYR A 302 -27.36 22.68 17.32
C TYR A 302 -27.97 24.07 17.23
N ASP A 303 -27.73 24.87 18.25
CA ASP A 303 -28.11 26.28 18.31
C ASP A 303 -26.92 27.14 17.89
N THR A 304 -27.05 27.81 16.75
CA THR A 304 -25.98 28.65 16.19
C THR A 304 -25.84 29.98 16.92
N ASN A 305 -26.89 30.45 17.61
CA ASN A 305 -26.88 31.71 18.34
C ASN A 305 -26.22 31.54 19.72
N GLU A 306 -26.68 30.53 20.47
CA GLU A 306 -26.07 30.20 21.77
C GLU A 306 -24.77 29.42 21.66
N LYS A 307 -24.38 28.99 20.46
CA LYS A 307 -23.21 28.12 20.19
C LYS A 307 -23.19 26.87 21.09
N LYS A 308 -24.32 26.18 21.17
CA LYS A 308 -24.48 24.96 21.97
C LYS A 308 -25.05 23.84 21.16
N PHE A 309 -24.71 22.61 21.51
CA PHE A 309 -25.28 21.42 20.91
C PHE A 309 -25.57 20.32 21.96
N GLY A 310 -26.43 19.39 21.62
CA GLY A 310 -26.75 18.27 22.49
C GLY A 310 -27.60 17.22 21.79
N ARG A 311 -28.03 16.20 22.52
CA ARG A 311 -28.72 15.03 22.03
C ARG A 311 -30.10 15.36 21.44
N ARG A 312 -30.40 14.92 20.22
CA ARG A 312 -31.72 15.02 19.60
C ARG A 312 -32.52 13.73 19.83
N GLY A 313 -33.34 13.72 20.87
CA GLY A 313 -34.25 12.59 21.17
C GLY A 313 -33.59 11.38 21.85
N ALA A 314 -34.39 10.42 22.31
CA ALA A 314 -33.93 9.26 23.07
C ALA A 314 -33.29 8.16 22.19
N LEU A 315 -33.78 7.99 20.95
CA LEU A 315 -33.38 6.92 20.04
C LEU A 315 -31.89 7.02 19.62
N ILE A 316 -31.29 8.22 19.69
CA ILE A 316 -29.92 8.43 19.25
C ILE A 316 -28.90 7.60 20.07
N ARG A 317 -29.17 7.33 21.35
CA ARG A 317 -28.33 6.45 22.18
C ARG A 317 -28.29 5.04 21.63
N VAL A 318 -29.41 4.50 21.18
CA VAL A 318 -29.49 3.16 20.59
C VAL A 318 -28.81 3.15 19.20
N ILE A 319 -29.06 4.16 18.37
CA ILE A 319 -28.41 4.30 17.07
C ILE A 319 -26.89 4.35 17.25
N TYR A 320 -26.40 5.15 18.18
CA TYR A 320 -24.98 5.28 18.45
C TYR A 320 -24.37 3.96 18.89
N SER A 321 -24.93 3.30 19.93
CA SER A 321 -24.36 2.06 20.48
C SER A 321 -24.32 0.89 19.48
N THR A 322 -25.26 0.84 18.54
CA THR A 322 -25.35 -0.24 17.53
C THR A 322 -24.60 0.04 16.24
N ASN A 323 -24.12 1.30 16.04
CA ASN A 323 -23.46 1.71 14.79
C ASN A 323 -22.04 2.26 14.98
N ILE A 324 -21.57 2.39 16.22
CA ILE A 324 -20.22 2.87 16.52
C ILE A 324 -19.14 1.91 16.00
N GLY A 325 -18.03 2.47 15.58
CA GLY A 325 -16.83 1.73 15.16
C GLY A 325 -16.26 2.22 13.82
N THR A 326 -15.01 1.87 13.61
CA THR A 326 -14.22 2.37 12.47
C THR A 326 -13.84 1.28 11.47
N ILE A 327 -14.10 0.00 11.80
CA ILE A 327 -13.77 -1.14 10.93
C ILE A 327 -14.89 -1.28 9.89
N PRO A 328 -14.59 -1.14 8.59
CA PRO A 328 -15.57 -1.39 7.55
C PRO A 328 -15.86 -2.89 7.45
N GLU A 329 -17.04 -3.21 6.95
CA GLU A 329 -17.40 -4.59 6.61
C GLU A 329 -16.83 -4.91 5.22
N ASN A 330 -15.99 -5.95 5.13
CA ASN A 330 -15.49 -6.45 3.84
C ASN A 330 -16.55 -7.34 3.19
N VAL A 331 -16.82 -7.12 1.91
CA VAL A 331 -17.88 -7.83 1.19
C VAL A 331 -17.38 -8.31 -0.17
N HIS A 332 -17.87 -9.48 -0.57
CA HIS A 332 -17.69 -9.98 -1.91
C HIS A 332 -18.72 -9.37 -2.87
N VAL A 333 -18.25 -8.94 -4.02
CA VAL A 333 -19.04 -8.35 -5.10
C VAL A 333 -19.44 -9.42 -6.09
N LYS A 334 -20.72 -9.50 -6.41
CA LYS A 334 -21.23 -10.40 -7.46
C LYS A 334 -20.84 -9.88 -8.83
N VAL A 335 -20.39 -10.78 -9.70
CA VAL A 335 -20.13 -10.44 -11.10
C VAL A 335 -21.19 -11.08 -11.97
N LEU A 336 -21.92 -10.23 -12.72
CA LEU A 336 -22.95 -10.64 -13.66
C LEU A 336 -22.61 -10.11 -15.06
N THR A 337 -23.00 -10.85 -16.08
CA THR A 337 -23.03 -10.31 -17.44
C THR A 337 -24.15 -9.27 -17.58
N LEU A 338 -24.11 -8.46 -18.65
CA LEU A 338 -25.19 -7.50 -18.96
C LEU A 338 -26.58 -8.16 -19.06
N ASN A 339 -26.64 -9.45 -19.38
CA ASN A 339 -27.85 -10.27 -19.44
C ASN A 339 -28.18 -10.94 -18.09
N ASN A 340 -27.64 -10.45 -16.98
CA ASN A 340 -27.82 -10.97 -15.61
C ASN A 340 -27.36 -12.45 -15.40
N ARG A 341 -26.52 -12.99 -16.28
CA ARG A 341 -25.95 -14.34 -16.09
C ARG A 341 -24.86 -14.27 -15.05
N TRP A 342 -24.90 -15.16 -14.07
CA TRP A 342 -23.87 -15.32 -13.03
C TRP A 342 -22.51 -15.69 -13.63
N VAL A 343 -21.46 -14.97 -13.23
CA VAL A 343 -20.06 -15.25 -13.62
C VAL A 343 -19.25 -15.71 -12.43
N GLY A 344 -19.35 -15.01 -11.28
CA GLY A 344 -18.56 -15.32 -10.09
C GLY A 344 -18.62 -14.21 -9.03
N MET A 345 -17.63 -14.22 -8.15
CA MET A 345 -17.44 -13.17 -7.12
C MET A 345 -16.02 -12.61 -7.19
N ILE A 346 -15.89 -11.32 -6.89
CA ILE A 346 -14.62 -10.62 -6.73
C ILE A 346 -14.59 -9.92 -5.37
N GLU A 347 -13.41 -9.62 -4.87
CA GLU A 347 -13.24 -8.82 -3.65
C GLU A 347 -13.63 -7.36 -3.92
N GLU A 348 -14.19 -6.69 -2.92
CA GLU A 348 -14.58 -5.28 -3.03
C GLU A 348 -13.39 -4.37 -3.38
N GLU A 349 -12.22 -4.64 -2.80
CA GLU A 349 -10.99 -3.89 -3.07
C GLU A 349 -10.52 -4.04 -4.52
N PHE A 350 -10.79 -5.18 -5.15
CA PHE A 350 -10.52 -5.36 -6.58
C PHE A 350 -11.44 -4.49 -7.44
N LEU A 351 -12.74 -4.45 -7.11
CA LEU A 351 -13.69 -3.58 -7.83
C LEU A 351 -13.34 -2.08 -7.69
N GLU A 352 -12.79 -1.64 -6.54
CA GLU A 352 -12.36 -0.25 -6.33
C GLU A 352 -11.33 0.24 -7.37
N ARG A 353 -10.61 -0.67 -7.97
CA ARG A 353 -9.55 -0.39 -8.96
C ARG A 353 -10.04 -0.43 -10.39
N LEU A 354 -11.19 -1.07 -10.63
CA LEU A 354 -11.74 -1.20 -11.97
C LEU A 354 -12.33 0.12 -12.46
N ILE A 355 -11.98 0.49 -13.69
CA ILE A 355 -12.63 1.56 -14.44
C ILE A 355 -13.40 0.95 -15.62
N PRO A 356 -14.51 1.58 -16.09
CA PRO A 356 -15.22 1.11 -17.28
C PRO A 356 -14.29 0.93 -18.48
N GLY A 357 -14.34 -0.25 -19.11
CA GLY A 357 -13.43 -0.64 -20.17
C GLY A 357 -12.27 -1.54 -19.73
N ASP A 358 -12.04 -1.69 -18.42
CA ASP A 358 -11.03 -2.62 -17.92
C ASP A 358 -11.43 -4.07 -18.18
N ILE A 359 -10.45 -4.88 -18.61
CA ILE A 359 -10.62 -6.29 -18.88
C ILE A 359 -9.90 -7.09 -17.80
N PHE A 360 -10.61 -8.02 -17.14
CA PHE A 360 -10.05 -8.88 -16.11
C PHE A 360 -10.46 -10.34 -16.28
N LEU A 361 -9.69 -11.26 -15.72
CA LEU A 361 -9.99 -12.68 -15.75
C LEU A 361 -10.87 -13.10 -14.57
N LEU A 362 -11.90 -13.90 -14.84
CA LEU A 362 -12.68 -14.56 -13.81
C LEU A 362 -13.08 -15.97 -14.27
N GLY A 363 -12.72 -16.99 -13.49
CA GLY A 363 -12.95 -18.38 -13.89
C GLY A 363 -12.22 -18.77 -15.19
N GLY A 364 -11.04 -18.18 -15.45
CA GLY A 364 -10.23 -18.46 -16.64
C GLY A 364 -10.72 -17.79 -17.94
N ARG A 365 -11.71 -16.89 -17.88
CA ARG A 365 -12.24 -16.16 -19.04
C ARG A 365 -12.09 -14.66 -18.87
N PRO A 366 -11.78 -13.91 -19.94
CA PRO A 366 -11.69 -12.46 -19.91
C PRO A 366 -13.08 -11.81 -19.94
N TYR A 367 -13.27 -10.79 -19.08
CA TYR A 367 -14.47 -9.99 -19.01
C TYR A 367 -14.11 -8.50 -18.95
N GLU A 368 -14.80 -7.70 -19.73
CA GLU A 368 -14.69 -6.25 -19.71
C GLU A 368 -15.66 -5.67 -18.67
N PHE A 369 -15.15 -4.88 -17.73
CA PHE A 369 -15.94 -4.17 -16.74
C PHE A 369 -16.70 -3.02 -17.40
N LYS A 370 -18.01 -2.99 -17.23
CA LYS A 370 -18.88 -1.93 -17.78
C LYS A 370 -19.28 -0.91 -16.70
N TYR A 371 -19.86 -1.39 -15.61
CA TYR A 371 -20.26 -0.55 -14.48
C TYR A 371 -20.55 -1.43 -13.24
N ALA A 372 -20.67 -0.79 -12.07
CA ALA A 372 -21.15 -1.44 -10.86
C ALA A 372 -22.44 -0.80 -10.38
N LYS A 373 -23.34 -1.62 -9.84
CA LYS A 373 -24.57 -1.18 -9.18
C LYS A 373 -24.70 -1.89 -7.83
N GLY A 374 -24.55 -1.13 -6.76
CA GLY A 374 -24.45 -1.71 -5.41
C GLY A 374 -23.21 -2.61 -5.27
N LEU A 375 -23.40 -3.84 -4.82
CA LEU A 375 -22.36 -4.88 -4.74
C LEU A 375 -22.44 -5.87 -5.92
N THR A 376 -22.74 -5.36 -7.10
CA THR A 376 -22.80 -6.15 -8.33
C THR A 376 -22.02 -5.43 -9.42
N ALA A 377 -21.02 -6.10 -9.97
CA ALA A 377 -20.28 -5.67 -11.13
C ALA A 377 -20.90 -6.26 -12.39
N TYR A 378 -21.17 -5.42 -13.38
CA TYR A 378 -21.68 -5.83 -14.69
C TYR A 378 -20.56 -5.84 -15.71
N VAL A 379 -20.47 -6.96 -16.42
CA VAL A 379 -19.37 -7.22 -17.37
C VAL A 379 -19.92 -7.73 -18.71
N SER A 380 -19.11 -7.55 -19.76
CA SER A 380 -19.31 -8.25 -21.05
C SER A 380 -18.17 -9.23 -21.30
N PRO A 381 -18.44 -10.42 -21.91
CA PRO A 381 -17.37 -11.30 -22.35
C PRO A 381 -16.44 -10.54 -23.33
N ALA A 382 -15.15 -10.72 -23.17
CA ALA A 382 -14.10 -10.06 -23.97
C ALA A 382 -13.17 -11.12 -24.58
N GLU A 383 -13.76 -12.12 -25.26
CA GLU A 383 -13.01 -13.24 -25.86
C GLU A 383 -12.01 -12.72 -26.88
N GLY A 384 -10.74 -13.13 -26.72
CA GLY A 384 -9.63 -12.69 -27.57
C GLY A 384 -8.97 -11.37 -27.15
N GLU A 385 -9.57 -10.62 -26.24
CA GLU A 385 -8.97 -9.41 -25.70
C GLU A 385 -7.99 -9.73 -24.57
N LYS A 386 -6.94 -8.94 -24.47
CA LYS A 386 -5.97 -9.08 -23.38
C LYS A 386 -6.46 -8.35 -22.14
N PRO A 387 -6.45 -8.99 -20.95
CA PRO A 387 -6.75 -8.30 -19.70
C PRO A 387 -5.88 -7.07 -19.48
N THR A 388 -6.52 -6.01 -18.97
CA THR A 388 -5.86 -4.74 -18.66
C THR A 388 -5.60 -4.58 -17.16
N VAL A 389 -6.20 -5.44 -16.33
CA VAL A 389 -6.11 -5.37 -14.86
C VAL A 389 -5.78 -6.73 -14.26
N PRO A 390 -4.77 -6.80 -13.37
CA PRO A 390 -4.37 -8.03 -12.70
C PRO A 390 -5.46 -8.59 -11.75
N THR A 391 -5.78 -9.89 -11.86
CA THR A 391 -6.80 -10.59 -11.02
C THR A 391 -6.36 -10.86 -9.58
N TRP A 392 -5.08 -10.73 -9.23
CA TRP A 392 -4.51 -11.21 -7.96
C TRP A 392 -3.77 -10.12 -7.17
N PHE A 393 -4.40 -8.99 -6.95
CA PHE A 393 -3.91 -8.01 -5.99
C PHE A 393 -4.60 -8.13 -4.63
N SER A 394 -4.61 -9.32 -4.04
CA SER A 394 -4.90 -9.40 -2.62
C SER A 394 -3.68 -8.91 -1.84
N GLU A 395 -3.86 -7.84 -1.06
CA GLU A 395 -2.94 -7.38 -0.02
C GLU A 395 -1.46 -7.19 -0.44
N MET A 396 -1.17 -6.64 -1.62
CA MET A 396 0.20 -6.22 -1.92
C MET A 396 0.57 -5.06 -1.00
N LEU A 397 1.43 -5.36 -0.04
CA LEU A 397 1.99 -4.35 0.86
C LEU A 397 2.76 -3.32 0.01
N PRO A 398 2.43 -2.03 0.08
CA PRO A 398 3.18 -1.03 -0.68
C PRO A 398 4.57 -0.83 -0.07
N LEU A 399 5.56 -0.64 -0.95
CA LEU A 399 6.88 -0.18 -0.55
C LEU A 399 6.75 1.21 0.10
N SER A 400 7.43 1.43 1.22
CA SER A 400 7.44 2.74 1.85
C SER A 400 8.21 3.77 1.02
N PHE A 401 7.83 5.03 1.10
CA PHE A 401 8.53 6.10 0.40
C PHE A 401 10.00 6.22 0.83
N ASP A 402 10.28 6.08 2.12
CA ASP A 402 11.64 6.18 2.66
C ASP A 402 12.55 5.05 2.15
N THR A 403 12.04 3.81 2.12
CA THR A 403 12.75 2.66 1.52
C THR A 403 12.94 2.83 0.01
N ALA A 404 11.93 3.35 -0.68
CA ALA A 404 12.00 3.62 -2.11
C ALA A 404 13.08 4.66 -2.45
N GLU A 405 13.17 5.76 -1.70
CA GLU A 405 14.25 6.74 -1.84
C GLU A 405 15.63 6.10 -1.56
N ALA A 406 15.73 5.20 -0.58
CA ALA A 406 16.97 4.47 -0.32
C ALA A 406 17.39 3.57 -1.49
N ILE A 407 16.41 2.95 -2.19
CA ILE A 407 16.67 2.20 -3.43
C ILE A 407 17.21 3.14 -4.52
N GLY A 408 16.62 4.32 -4.68
CA GLY A 408 17.12 5.34 -5.62
C GLY A 408 18.57 5.73 -5.36
N ARG A 409 18.92 5.99 -4.07
CA ARG A 409 20.30 6.28 -3.66
C ARG A 409 21.26 5.09 -3.86
N PHE A 410 20.80 3.86 -3.66
CA PHE A 410 21.58 2.66 -3.94
C PHE A 410 21.83 2.51 -5.45
N ARG A 411 20.82 2.74 -6.29
CA ARG A 411 20.95 2.78 -7.75
C ARG A 411 22.00 3.81 -8.19
N GLU A 412 21.95 5.04 -7.65
CA GLU A 412 22.92 6.09 -7.95
C GLU A 412 24.37 5.64 -7.69
N LYS A 413 24.62 5.04 -6.51
CA LYS A 413 25.96 4.54 -6.14
C LYS A 413 26.46 3.44 -7.07
N LEU A 414 25.62 2.45 -7.39
CA LEU A 414 25.98 1.35 -8.25
C LEU A 414 26.27 1.82 -9.69
N PHE A 415 25.40 2.64 -10.27
CA PHE A 415 25.62 3.19 -11.61
C PHE A 415 26.87 4.08 -11.67
N LYS A 416 27.17 4.82 -10.59
CA LYS A 416 28.40 5.60 -10.50
C LYS A 416 29.64 4.68 -10.59
N MET A 417 29.69 3.60 -9.82
CA MET A 417 30.79 2.64 -9.86
C MET A 417 30.94 1.99 -11.24
N ILE A 418 29.83 1.61 -11.86
CA ILE A 418 29.81 1.02 -13.20
C ILE A 418 30.32 2.03 -14.24
N LYS A 419 29.87 3.30 -14.18
CA LYS A 419 30.29 4.37 -15.11
C LYS A 419 31.78 4.69 -14.95
N GLU A 420 32.32 4.61 -13.75
CA GLU A 420 33.74 4.81 -13.45
C GLU A 420 34.60 3.58 -13.79
N ASN A 421 34.01 2.55 -14.41
CA ASN A 421 34.67 1.29 -14.79
C ASN A 421 35.37 0.58 -13.61
N VAL A 422 34.76 0.65 -12.41
CA VAL A 422 35.25 -0.09 -11.25
C VAL A 422 35.18 -1.60 -11.54
N PRO A 423 36.25 -2.39 -11.23
CA PRO A 423 36.26 -3.81 -11.51
C PRO A 423 35.07 -4.56 -10.91
N LYS A 424 34.50 -5.52 -11.64
CA LYS A 424 33.35 -6.35 -11.22
C LYS A 424 33.52 -6.89 -9.78
N ASN A 425 34.69 -7.42 -9.45
CA ASN A 425 34.95 -7.97 -8.13
C ASN A 425 34.84 -6.94 -7.00
N GLU A 426 35.17 -5.69 -7.25
CA GLU A 426 35.03 -4.61 -6.26
C GLU A 426 33.58 -4.20 -6.09
N ILE A 427 32.83 -4.12 -7.19
CA ILE A 427 31.39 -3.86 -7.16
C ILE A 427 30.66 -4.96 -6.37
N ILE A 428 30.98 -6.22 -6.64
CA ILE A 428 30.42 -7.38 -5.90
C ILE A 428 30.78 -7.32 -4.41
N LYS A 429 32.01 -6.96 -4.07
CA LYS A 429 32.44 -6.76 -2.67
C LYS A 429 31.64 -5.62 -2.01
N PHE A 430 31.42 -4.52 -2.72
CA PHE A 430 30.58 -3.40 -2.24
C PHE A 430 29.14 -3.86 -1.97
N ILE A 431 28.49 -4.54 -2.93
CA ILE A 431 27.13 -5.06 -2.77
C ILE A 431 27.08 -5.98 -1.54
N LYS A 432 27.97 -6.95 -1.43
CA LYS A 432 28.03 -7.90 -0.31
C LYS A 432 28.19 -7.21 1.04
N LYS A 433 29.07 -6.23 1.14
CA LYS A 433 29.34 -5.48 2.37
C LYS A 433 28.13 -4.65 2.79
N GLU A 434 27.54 -3.93 1.85
CA GLU A 434 26.42 -3.02 2.11
C GLU A 434 25.14 -3.78 2.46
N THR A 435 24.83 -4.86 1.73
CA THR A 435 23.51 -5.51 1.75
C THR A 435 23.46 -6.88 2.42
N SER A 436 24.58 -7.46 2.88
CA SER A 436 24.67 -8.85 3.37
C SER A 436 24.11 -9.91 2.41
N SER A 437 24.14 -9.63 1.12
CA SER A 437 23.68 -10.55 0.08
C SER A 437 24.63 -11.73 -0.10
N ASP A 438 24.09 -12.90 -0.41
CA ASP A 438 24.89 -14.07 -0.77
C ASP A 438 25.55 -13.88 -2.15
N PRO A 439 26.52 -14.74 -2.55
CA PRO A 439 27.20 -14.58 -3.83
C PRO A 439 26.26 -14.57 -5.03
N LYS A 440 25.19 -15.38 -5.02
CA LYS A 440 24.22 -15.43 -6.12
C LYS A 440 23.42 -14.15 -6.22
N ALA A 441 22.97 -13.62 -5.09
CA ALA A 441 22.26 -12.33 -5.02
C ALA A 441 23.15 -11.18 -5.51
N CYS A 442 24.42 -11.14 -5.09
CA CYS A 442 25.36 -10.11 -5.55
C CYS A 442 25.58 -10.15 -7.07
N GLU A 443 25.76 -11.35 -7.63
CA GLU A 443 25.92 -11.56 -9.07
C GLU A 443 24.67 -11.13 -9.84
N SER A 444 23.50 -11.53 -9.37
CA SER A 444 22.21 -11.18 -9.99
C SER A 444 21.94 -9.66 -9.98
N ILE A 445 22.25 -8.98 -8.85
CA ILE A 445 22.15 -7.51 -8.78
C ILE A 445 23.10 -6.88 -9.79
N TYR A 446 24.37 -7.30 -9.81
CA TYR A 446 25.37 -6.77 -10.74
C TYR A 446 24.90 -6.91 -12.19
N SER A 447 24.50 -8.12 -12.60
CA SER A 447 24.05 -8.39 -13.97
C SER A 447 22.81 -7.58 -14.36
N TYR A 448 21.87 -7.38 -13.43
CA TYR A 448 20.68 -6.57 -13.67
C TYR A 448 21.03 -5.10 -13.96
N PHE A 449 21.95 -4.53 -13.18
CA PHE A 449 22.40 -3.15 -13.38
C PHE A 449 23.28 -2.99 -14.62
N MET A 450 24.09 -3.99 -14.95
CA MET A 450 24.89 -3.97 -16.18
C MET A 450 24.01 -3.99 -17.42
N ALA A 451 22.98 -4.84 -17.46
CA ALA A 451 22.04 -4.88 -18.58
C ALA A 451 21.36 -3.53 -18.80
N GLN A 452 20.95 -2.84 -17.73
CA GLN A 452 20.39 -1.50 -17.82
C GLN A 452 21.40 -0.45 -18.29
N GLU A 453 22.62 -0.53 -17.81
CA GLU A 453 23.72 0.38 -18.23
C GLU A 453 24.01 0.23 -19.72
N GLU A 454 24.09 -1.00 -20.20
CA GLU A 454 24.36 -1.30 -21.62
C GLU A 454 23.22 -0.79 -22.52
N PHE A 455 21.97 -0.97 -22.07
CA PHE A 455 20.82 -0.40 -22.77
C PHE A 455 20.91 1.13 -22.86
N LEU A 456 21.18 1.82 -21.73
CA LEU A 456 21.29 3.28 -21.72
C LEU A 456 22.46 3.80 -22.57
N LYS A 457 23.57 3.07 -22.63
CA LYS A 457 24.70 3.36 -23.54
C LYS A 457 24.29 3.19 -25.00
N HIS A 458 23.56 2.12 -25.33
CA HIS A 458 23.08 1.85 -26.68
C HIS A 458 22.20 2.98 -27.23
N ILE A 459 21.34 3.54 -26.40
CA ILE A 459 20.48 4.67 -26.78
C ILE A 459 21.10 6.05 -26.48
N HIS A 460 22.39 6.11 -26.15
CA HIS A 460 23.17 7.32 -25.90
C HIS A 460 22.60 8.23 -24.80
N VAL A 461 22.11 7.64 -23.70
CA VAL A 461 21.61 8.38 -22.53
C VAL A 461 22.70 8.54 -21.49
N GLU A 462 23.01 9.80 -21.13
CA GLU A 462 24.06 10.09 -20.13
C GLU A 462 23.58 9.95 -18.68
N TYR A 463 22.30 10.12 -18.43
CA TYR A 463 21.69 10.05 -17.09
C TYR A 463 21.43 8.61 -16.66
N ARG A 464 21.44 8.37 -15.35
CA ARG A 464 21.17 7.06 -14.74
C ARG A 464 20.05 7.18 -13.72
N HIS A 465 19.33 6.08 -13.52
CA HIS A 465 18.23 5.97 -12.58
C HIS A 465 18.70 6.23 -11.15
N SER A 466 18.05 7.15 -10.47
CA SER A 466 18.29 7.49 -9.06
C SER A 466 17.03 8.08 -8.41
N ASP A 467 17.11 8.46 -7.15
CA ASP A 467 16.08 9.26 -6.48
C ASP A 467 15.96 10.69 -7.05
N LYS A 468 17.01 11.18 -7.76
CA LYS A 468 17.06 12.51 -8.38
C LYS A 468 16.70 12.52 -9.86
N ASN A 469 17.01 11.46 -10.59
CA ASN A 469 16.78 11.36 -12.03
C ASN A 469 15.64 10.37 -12.31
N ILE A 470 14.50 10.89 -12.67
CA ILE A 470 13.32 10.12 -13.08
C ILE A 470 13.35 9.96 -14.59
N ILE A 471 13.76 8.79 -15.08
CA ILE A 471 13.79 8.51 -16.52
C ILE A 471 12.37 8.19 -16.97
N VAL A 472 11.94 8.81 -18.08
CA VAL A 472 10.65 8.55 -18.72
C VAL A 472 10.92 7.97 -20.09
N GLU A 473 10.66 6.68 -20.25
CA GLU A 473 10.73 6.01 -21.56
C GLU A 473 9.46 6.29 -22.36
N ASN A 474 9.63 6.40 -23.67
CA ASN A 474 8.53 6.49 -24.63
C ASN A 474 8.60 5.24 -25.51
N TYR A 475 7.91 4.19 -25.11
CA TYR A 475 7.92 2.88 -25.76
C TYR A 475 6.67 2.68 -26.60
N ILE A 476 6.86 2.33 -27.87
CA ILE A 476 5.77 2.00 -28.79
C ILE A 476 5.72 0.48 -28.90
N ASP A 477 4.64 -0.12 -28.42
CA ASP A 477 4.50 -1.57 -28.43
C ASP A 477 4.09 -2.13 -29.81
N PRO A 478 4.20 -3.46 -30.04
CA PRO A 478 3.81 -4.09 -31.31
C PRO A 478 2.35 -3.86 -31.72
N ASN A 479 1.48 -3.49 -30.78
CA ASN A 479 0.08 -3.14 -31.02
C ASN A 479 -0.13 -1.65 -31.33
N ASN A 480 0.96 -0.92 -31.62
CA ASN A 480 0.96 0.52 -31.89
C ASN A 480 0.36 1.36 -30.72
N ARG A 481 0.51 0.89 -29.47
CA ARG A 481 0.16 1.67 -28.28
C ARG A 481 1.39 2.40 -27.77
N GLN A 482 1.21 3.65 -27.39
CA GLN A 482 2.28 4.47 -26.84
C GLN A 482 2.30 4.33 -25.32
N ASN A 483 3.43 3.88 -24.77
CA ASN A 483 3.63 3.65 -23.36
C ASN A 483 4.66 4.64 -22.82
N PHE A 484 4.24 5.53 -21.94
CA PHE A 484 5.13 6.38 -21.17
C PHE A 484 5.46 5.69 -19.86
N ILE A 485 6.70 5.20 -19.73
CA ILE A 485 7.16 4.43 -18.57
C ILE A 485 7.97 5.35 -17.67
N PHE A 486 7.42 5.67 -16.51
CA PHE A 486 8.05 6.51 -15.50
C PHE A 486 8.80 5.67 -14.50
N HIS A 487 10.13 5.71 -14.51
CA HIS A 487 10.98 5.07 -13.51
C HIS A 487 11.00 5.90 -12.22
N ALA A 488 9.89 5.87 -11.51
CA ALA A 488 9.63 6.66 -10.32
C ALA A 488 9.71 5.76 -9.07
N VAL A 489 10.92 5.62 -8.52
CA VAL A 489 11.17 4.78 -7.34
C VAL A 489 10.72 5.52 -6.09
N PHE A 490 9.40 5.65 -5.90
CA PHE A 490 8.79 6.37 -4.77
C PHE A 490 7.81 5.52 -3.96
N GLY A 491 7.69 4.23 -4.32
CA GLY A 491 6.71 3.33 -3.72
C GLY A 491 5.32 3.51 -4.30
N ARG A 492 4.52 2.44 -4.22
CA ARG A 492 3.25 2.34 -4.93
C ARG A 492 2.27 3.46 -4.57
N ARG A 493 2.17 3.87 -3.30
CA ARG A 493 1.20 4.88 -2.86
C ARG A 493 1.46 6.25 -3.49
N VAL A 494 2.72 6.66 -3.58
CA VAL A 494 3.13 7.91 -4.26
C VAL A 494 2.92 7.78 -5.75
N ASN A 495 3.31 6.64 -6.34
CA ASN A 495 3.15 6.36 -7.76
C ASN A 495 1.67 6.29 -8.18
N GLU A 496 0.76 5.80 -7.32
CA GLU A 496 -0.70 5.87 -7.51
C GLU A 496 -1.20 7.32 -7.64
N ALA A 497 -0.70 8.23 -6.81
CA ALA A 497 -1.05 9.64 -6.89
C ALA A 497 -0.49 10.29 -8.17
N LEU A 498 0.81 10.15 -8.42
CA LEU A 498 1.47 10.75 -9.59
C LEU A 498 0.90 10.23 -10.91
N SER A 499 0.70 8.92 -11.03
CA SER A 499 0.17 8.33 -12.25
C SER A 499 -1.23 8.83 -12.61
N ARG A 500 -2.11 8.99 -11.61
CA ARG A 500 -3.45 9.54 -11.85
C ARG A 500 -3.44 11.02 -12.21
N ILE A 501 -2.57 11.81 -11.58
CA ILE A 501 -2.40 13.23 -11.92
C ILE A 501 -1.97 13.35 -13.38
N TYR A 502 -0.91 12.66 -13.78
CA TYR A 502 -0.40 12.75 -15.17
C TYR A 502 -1.36 12.12 -16.18
N ALA A 503 -1.99 10.99 -15.87
CA ALA A 503 -3.00 10.38 -16.74
C ALA A 503 -4.18 11.34 -17.00
N TYR A 504 -4.64 12.05 -15.96
CA TYR A 504 -5.73 13.02 -16.08
C TYR A 504 -5.33 14.22 -16.94
N VAL A 505 -4.13 14.74 -16.78
CA VAL A 505 -3.62 15.84 -17.62
C VAL A 505 -3.47 15.39 -19.08
N ILE A 506 -2.93 14.19 -19.33
CA ILE A 506 -2.84 13.62 -20.67
C ILE A 506 -4.23 13.43 -21.27
N MET A 507 -5.17 12.85 -20.54
CA MET A 507 -6.55 12.64 -21.01
C MET A 507 -7.22 13.97 -21.40
N LYS A 508 -7.06 15.02 -20.58
CA LYS A 508 -7.60 16.36 -20.90
C LYS A 508 -6.96 16.97 -22.15
N HIS A 509 -5.65 16.82 -22.30
CA HIS A 509 -4.89 17.43 -23.39
C HIS A 509 -5.05 16.66 -24.70
N ALA A 510 -4.92 15.33 -24.66
CA ALA A 510 -4.98 14.47 -25.84
C ALA A 510 -6.41 14.04 -26.21
N LYS A 511 -7.40 14.27 -25.33
CA LYS A 511 -8.81 13.81 -25.49
C LYS A 511 -8.92 12.31 -25.78
N ARG A 512 -8.06 11.51 -25.15
CA ARG A 512 -8.03 10.04 -25.26
C ARG A 512 -7.94 9.41 -23.90
N ASN A 513 -8.50 8.21 -23.77
CA ASN A 513 -8.37 7.42 -22.56
C ASN A 513 -6.91 7.02 -22.33
N VAL A 514 -6.49 7.02 -21.08
CA VAL A 514 -5.15 6.62 -20.66
C VAL A 514 -5.30 5.47 -19.68
N SER A 515 -4.70 4.33 -19.99
CA SER A 515 -4.59 3.22 -19.04
C SER A 515 -3.40 3.44 -18.12
N VAL A 516 -3.56 3.05 -16.86
CA VAL A 516 -2.56 3.26 -15.81
C VAL A 516 -2.15 1.92 -15.21
N THR A 517 -0.85 1.61 -15.25
CA THR A 517 -0.26 0.48 -14.52
C THR A 517 0.71 1.03 -13.48
N VAL A 518 0.58 0.60 -12.22
CA VAL A 518 1.39 1.14 -11.11
C VAL A 518 2.13 0.03 -10.38
N THR A 519 3.42 0.24 -10.15
CA THR A 519 4.29 -0.61 -9.34
C THR A 519 4.99 0.20 -8.26
N ASP A 520 5.77 -0.46 -7.40
CA ASP A 520 6.59 0.24 -6.39
C ASP A 520 7.76 1.01 -7.04
N SER A 521 8.30 0.51 -8.18
CA SER A 521 9.45 1.08 -8.87
C SER A 521 9.11 2.12 -9.95
N GLY A 522 7.80 2.32 -10.25
CA GLY A 522 7.34 3.27 -11.24
C GLY A 522 5.90 3.07 -11.68
N PHE A 523 5.54 3.69 -12.81
CA PHE A 523 4.22 3.52 -13.42
C PHE A 523 4.28 3.67 -14.94
N VAL A 524 3.31 3.08 -15.62
CA VAL A 524 3.14 3.14 -17.07
C VAL A 524 1.83 3.82 -17.40
N LEU A 525 1.88 4.81 -18.29
CA LEU A 525 0.72 5.47 -18.88
C LEU A 525 0.60 5.03 -20.34
N THR A 526 -0.40 4.22 -20.65
CA THR A 526 -0.61 3.68 -22.00
C THR A 526 -1.72 4.44 -22.72
N VAL A 527 -1.40 4.97 -23.87
CA VAL A 527 -2.33 5.68 -24.76
C VAL A 527 -2.59 4.82 -26.01
N PRO A 528 -3.85 4.58 -26.38
CA PRO A 528 -4.17 3.85 -27.61
C PRO A 528 -3.73 4.62 -28.87
N GLY A 529 -2.92 3.99 -29.69
CA GLY A 529 -2.34 4.58 -30.91
C GLY A 529 -1.21 5.56 -30.61
N TYR A 530 -0.42 5.87 -31.63
CA TYR A 530 0.63 6.89 -31.55
C TYR A 530 0.00 8.31 -31.56
N ILE A 531 0.45 9.14 -30.65
CA ILE A 531 0.08 10.56 -30.57
C ILE A 531 1.40 11.35 -30.45
N PRO A 532 1.58 12.43 -31.21
CA PRO A 532 2.71 13.33 -31.03
C PRO A 532 2.52 14.18 -29.77
N LEU A 533 2.53 13.51 -28.61
CA LEU A 533 2.37 14.13 -27.31
C LEU A 533 3.70 14.60 -26.76
N ASP A 534 3.82 15.90 -26.53
CA ASP A 534 4.95 16.46 -25.80
C ASP A 534 4.76 16.21 -24.29
N ILE A 535 5.27 15.08 -23.81
CA ILE A 535 5.16 14.70 -22.41
C ILE A 535 5.82 15.71 -21.46
N LYS A 536 6.79 16.50 -21.95
CA LYS A 536 7.43 17.56 -21.18
C LYS A 536 6.41 18.64 -20.80
N LYS A 537 5.60 19.08 -21.78
CA LYS A 537 4.53 20.05 -21.51
C LYS A 537 3.50 19.51 -20.51
N VAL A 538 3.16 18.23 -20.60
CA VAL A 538 2.25 17.58 -19.64
C VAL A 538 2.82 17.65 -18.21
N ILE A 539 4.11 17.36 -18.06
CA ILE A 539 4.79 17.42 -16.77
C ILE A 539 4.79 18.87 -16.24
N GLU A 540 5.07 19.85 -17.08
CA GLU A 540 5.11 21.28 -16.71
C GLU A 540 3.73 21.86 -16.33
N MET A 541 2.63 21.22 -16.71
CA MET A 541 1.27 21.60 -16.30
C MET A 541 0.94 21.23 -14.84
N VAL A 542 1.74 20.38 -14.22
CA VAL A 542 1.52 19.90 -12.85
C VAL A 542 2.44 20.65 -11.92
N SER A 543 1.87 21.33 -10.93
CA SER A 543 2.58 22.10 -9.92
C SER A 543 2.20 21.64 -8.50
N LYS A 544 3.01 22.04 -7.51
CA LYS A 544 2.72 21.83 -6.09
C LYS A 544 1.33 22.34 -5.71
N GLU A 545 0.94 23.51 -6.22
CA GLU A 545 -0.31 24.17 -5.90
C GLU A 545 -1.53 23.46 -6.47
N ASN A 546 -1.41 22.81 -7.66
CA ASN A 546 -2.54 22.18 -8.34
C ASN A 546 -2.58 20.64 -8.19
N ALA A 547 -1.51 20.01 -7.72
CA ALA A 547 -1.39 18.54 -7.67
C ALA A 547 -2.55 17.87 -6.91
N ARG A 548 -2.91 18.38 -5.73
CA ARG A 548 -4.02 17.83 -4.93
C ARG A 548 -5.36 17.98 -5.65
N THR A 549 -5.61 19.13 -6.26
CA THR A 549 -6.85 19.38 -7.01
C THR A 549 -6.95 18.48 -8.23
N LEU A 550 -5.87 18.36 -9.01
CA LEU A 550 -5.80 17.46 -10.16
C LEU A 550 -6.05 16.00 -9.77
N LEU A 551 -5.49 15.56 -8.65
CA LEU A 551 -5.71 14.21 -8.13
C LEU A 551 -7.17 13.96 -7.75
N ILE A 552 -7.81 14.90 -7.05
CA ILE A 552 -9.22 14.80 -6.70
C ILE A 552 -10.08 14.74 -7.97
N GLU A 553 -9.84 15.59 -8.94
CA GLU A 553 -10.56 15.57 -10.23
C GLU A 553 -10.34 14.26 -10.99
N ALA A 554 -9.13 13.69 -10.94
CA ALA A 554 -8.81 12.42 -11.59
C ALA A 554 -9.58 11.22 -11.01
N ILE A 555 -9.91 11.26 -9.71
CA ILE A 555 -10.58 10.13 -9.04
C ILE A 555 -12.10 10.33 -8.88
N LYS A 556 -12.64 11.53 -9.08
CA LYS A 556 -13.99 11.94 -8.74
C LYS A 556 -15.09 10.95 -9.18
N ASN A 557 -15.00 10.40 -10.37
CA ASN A 557 -16.04 9.52 -10.95
C ASN A 557 -15.68 8.03 -10.86
N THR A 558 -14.73 7.64 -9.99
CA THR A 558 -14.28 6.26 -9.87
C THR A 558 -15.09 5.45 -8.85
N GLU A 559 -15.13 4.13 -9.02
CA GLU A 559 -15.71 3.22 -8.02
C GLU A 559 -15.01 3.32 -6.67
N LEU A 560 -13.71 3.66 -6.67
CA LEU A 560 -12.94 3.91 -5.45
C LEU A 560 -13.61 4.97 -4.56
N VAL A 561 -14.00 6.12 -5.13
CA VAL A 561 -14.67 7.19 -4.39
C VAL A 561 -16.04 6.75 -3.89
N ARG A 562 -16.87 6.08 -4.74
CA ARG A 562 -18.19 5.59 -4.37
C ARG A 562 -18.17 4.66 -3.16
N ARG A 563 -17.19 3.77 -3.11
CA ARG A 563 -17.05 2.80 -2.01
C ARG A 563 -16.48 3.42 -0.76
N ARG A 564 -15.45 4.26 -0.89
CA ARG A 564 -14.91 4.97 0.28
C ARG A 564 -15.94 5.92 0.87
N PHE A 565 -16.77 6.53 0.04
CA PHE A 565 -17.91 7.32 0.52
C PHE A 565 -18.86 6.49 1.39
N ARG A 566 -19.20 5.25 1.01
CA ARG A 566 -19.98 4.35 1.86
C ARG A 566 -19.32 4.14 3.23
N HIS A 567 -18.01 3.88 3.26
CA HIS A 567 -17.29 3.69 4.52
C HIS A 567 -17.31 4.95 5.38
N CYS A 568 -17.09 6.13 4.80
CA CYS A 568 -17.15 7.40 5.51
C CYS A 568 -18.59 7.71 5.96
N ALA A 569 -19.59 7.48 5.10
CA ALA A 569 -21.01 7.67 5.41
C ALA A 569 -21.47 6.75 6.56
N THR A 570 -20.99 5.52 6.59
CA THR A 570 -21.32 4.57 7.66
C THR A 570 -20.63 4.99 8.97
N ARG A 571 -19.34 5.33 8.95
CA ARG A 571 -18.63 5.80 10.15
C ARG A 571 -19.16 7.13 10.69
N SER A 572 -19.63 8.01 9.82
CA SER A 572 -20.24 9.29 10.23
C SER A 572 -21.72 9.19 10.63
N LEU A 573 -22.27 7.96 10.71
CA LEU A 573 -23.68 7.72 11.01
C LEU A 573 -24.66 8.32 9.98
N MET A 574 -24.20 8.60 8.76
CA MET A 574 -25.03 9.03 7.63
C MET A 574 -25.87 7.85 7.08
N VAL A 575 -25.22 6.71 6.91
CA VAL A 575 -25.81 5.43 6.56
C VAL A 575 -25.64 4.50 7.77
N LEU A 576 -26.74 3.90 8.24
CA LEU A 576 -26.70 3.04 9.42
C LEU A 576 -26.46 1.58 9.03
N ARG A 577 -25.71 0.85 9.87
CA ARG A 577 -25.55 -0.61 9.78
C ARG A 577 -26.68 -1.35 10.47
N ASN A 578 -27.17 -0.79 11.58
CA ASN A 578 -28.29 -1.35 12.36
C ASN A 578 -29.33 -0.28 12.62
N TYR A 579 -30.60 -0.62 12.44
CA TYR A 579 -31.71 0.26 12.74
C TYR A 579 -32.87 -0.52 13.35
N LYS A 580 -33.32 -0.09 14.53
CA LYS A 580 -34.44 -0.72 15.31
C LYS A 580 -34.27 -2.23 15.49
N GLY A 581 -33.06 -2.71 15.79
CA GLY A 581 -32.75 -4.12 16.00
C GLY A 581 -32.57 -4.96 14.74
N HIS A 582 -32.65 -4.35 13.55
CA HIS A 582 -32.43 -5.02 12.26
C HIS A 582 -31.12 -4.59 11.65
N GLU A 583 -30.34 -5.56 11.20
CA GLU A 583 -29.13 -5.33 10.42
C GLU A 583 -29.49 -4.88 9.00
N ILE A 584 -28.83 -3.82 8.52
CA ILE A 584 -28.98 -3.32 7.16
C ILE A 584 -27.86 -3.94 6.32
N THR A 585 -28.23 -4.77 5.35
CA THR A 585 -27.26 -5.45 4.48
C THR A 585 -26.36 -4.45 3.76
N VAL A 586 -25.08 -4.82 3.54
CA VAL A 586 -24.10 -3.96 2.91
C VAL A 586 -24.54 -3.52 1.50
N ASN A 587 -25.27 -4.36 0.78
CA ASN A 587 -25.83 -3.97 -0.52
C ASN A 587 -26.82 -2.79 -0.39
N ARG A 588 -27.69 -2.79 0.62
CA ARG A 588 -28.59 -1.65 0.89
C ARG A 588 -27.81 -0.42 1.34
N GLN A 589 -26.79 -0.59 2.15
CA GLN A 589 -25.89 0.51 2.54
C GLN A 589 -25.20 1.12 1.30
N GLN A 590 -24.75 0.28 0.35
CA GLN A 590 -24.10 0.73 -0.87
C GLN A 590 -25.06 1.53 -1.77
N VAL A 591 -26.27 1.01 -2.01
CA VAL A 591 -27.28 1.71 -2.83
C VAL A 591 -27.67 3.04 -2.19
N SER A 592 -27.88 3.05 -0.86
CA SER A 592 -28.20 4.29 -0.13
C SER A 592 -27.07 5.29 -0.22
N SER A 593 -25.82 4.86 -0.06
CA SER A 593 -24.66 5.75 -0.11
C SER A 593 -24.42 6.32 -1.52
N GLN A 594 -24.66 5.54 -2.58
CA GLN A 594 -24.55 6.05 -3.96
C GLN A 594 -25.57 7.16 -4.24
N THR A 595 -26.83 6.96 -3.83
CA THR A 595 -27.87 8.00 -3.96
C THR A 595 -27.49 9.26 -3.17
N LEU A 596 -27.04 9.09 -1.93
CA LEU A 596 -26.62 10.20 -1.08
C LEU A 596 -25.39 10.93 -1.62
N MET A 597 -24.44 10.21 -2.21
CA MET A 597 -23.26 10.81 -2.81
C MET A 597 -23.61 11.79 -3.92
N THR A 598 -24.50 11.41 -4.84
CA THR A 598 -24.95 12.29 -5.92
C THR A 598 -25.54 13.60 -5.38
N LEU A 599 -26.28 13.52 -4.27
CA LEU A 599 -26.88 14.72 -3.65
C LEU A 599 -25.84 15.62 -2.98
N VAL A 600 -24.84 15.02 -2.31
CA VAL A 600 -23.85 15.81 -1.57
C VAL A 600 -22.72 16.36 -2.45
N GLU A 601 -22.57 15.86 -3.67
CA GLU A 601 -21.64 16.43 -4.67
C GLU A 601 -21.97 17.88 -5.02
N GLU A 602 -23.24 18.27 -4.92
CA GLU A 602 -23.70 19.64 -5.14
C GLU A 602 -23.50 20.54 -3.90
N LEU A 603 -23.21 19.93 -2.74
CA LEU A 603 -23.06 20.66 -1.47
C LEU A 603 -21.60 21.08 -1.26
N LYS A 604 -21.37 22.37 -1.15
CA LYS A 604 -20.05 22.89 -0.86
C LYS A 604 -19.59 22.47 0.55
N ASP A 605 -18.36 21.99 0.65
CA ASP A 605 -17.68 21.65 1.92
C ASP A 605 -18.43 20.62 2.79
N PHE A 606 -19.13 19.66 2.15
CA PHE A 606 -19.83 18.63 2.89
C PHE A 606 -18.86 17.66 3.59
N PRO A 607 -18.94 17.49 4.94
CA PRO A 607 -17.88 16.84 5.73
C PRO A 607 -17.58 15.39 5.32
N VAL A 608 -18.64 14.61 5.01
CA VAL A 608 -18.46 13.18 4.66
C VAL A 608 -17.79 13.01 3.30
N LEU A 609 -18.10 13.88 2.34
CA LEU A 609 -17.47 13.88 1.02
C LEU A 609 -16.01 14.36 1.11
N ASN A 610 -15.76 15.44 1.87
CA ASN A 610 -14.41 15.93 2.12
C ASN A 610 -13.53 14.87 2.78
N GLU A 611 -14.07 14.14 3.77
CA GLU A 611 -13.38 13.02 4.42
C GLU A 611 -13.11 11.87 3.45
N THR A 612 -14.03 11.59 2.53
CA THR A 612 -13.84 10.56 1.51
C THR A 612 -12.63 10.87 0.63
N TYR A 613 -12.55 12.10 0.12
CA TYR A 613 -11.40 12.52 -0.67
C TYR A 613 -10.12 12.53 0.17
N ARG A 614 -10.16 13.06 1.41
CA ARG A 614 -9.00 13.06 2.31
C ARG A 614 -8.47 11.63 2.53
N GLU A 615 -9.35 10.67 2.89
CA GLU A 615 -8.96 9.28 3.13
C GLU A 615 -8.31 8.65 1.89
N ILE A 616 -8.83 8.92 0.68
CA ILE A 616 -8.26 8.38 -0.54
C ILE A 616 -6.90 8.99 -0.83
N VAL A 617 -6.80 10.32 -0.87
CA VAL A 617 -5.58 10.96 -1.33
C VAL A 617 -4.45 10.95 -0.29
N GLU A 618 -4.78 10.89 1.01
CA GLU A 618 -3.79 10.90 2.10
C GLU A 618 -3.51 9.51 2.69
N ASP A 619 -4.56 8.68 2.92
CA ASP A 619 -4.40 7.40 3.61
C ASP A 619 -4.20 6.22 2.63
N LEU A 620 -4.82 6.20 1.45
CA LEU A 620 -4.62 5.17 0.43
C LEU A 620 -3.50 5.53 -0.54
N MET A 621 -3.50 6.76 -1.02
CA MET A 621 -2.42 7.35 -1.80
C MET A 621 -1.56 8.20 -0.86
N ASP A 622 -0.39 8.58 -1.29
CA ASP A 622 0.50 9.43 -0.50
C ASP A 622 0.68 10.77 -1.23
N VAL A 623 -0.39 11.59 -1.22
CA VAL A 623 -0.38 12.88 -1.91
C VAL A 623 0.64 13.85 -1.32
N GLU A 624 0.98 13.73 -0.04
CA GLU A 624 1.96 14.60 0.61
C GLU A 624 3.35 14.38 0.01
N ASN A 625 3.81 13.12 -0.05
CA ASN A 625 5.09 12.80 -0.68
C ASN A 625 5.05 12.98 -2.20
N ALA A 626 3.90 12.73 -2.88
CA ALA A 626 3.75 13.02 -4.30
C ALA A 626 3.92 14.53 -4.58
N THR A 627 3.29 15.39 -3.78
CA THR A 627 3.43 16.85 -3.88
C THR A 627 4.87 17.29 -3.59
N LYS A 628 5.54 16.67 -2.61
CA LYS A 628 6.96 16.91 -2.34
C LYS A 628 7.84 16.56 -3.56
N VAL A 629 7.59 15.43 -4.21
CA VAL A 629 8.31 15.04 -5.43
C VAL A 629 8.11 16.08 -6.54
N ILE A 630 6.88 16.57 -6.73
CA ILE A 630 6.58 17.63 -7.71
C ILE A 630 7.32 18.93 -7.34
N GLU A 631 7.29 19.34 -6.08
CA GLU A 631 8.03 20.52 -5.58
C GLU A 631 9.55 20.39 -5.80
N ASP A 632 10.11 19.20 -5.56
CA ASP A 632 11.53 18.92 -5.80
C ASP A 632 11.88 19.02 -7.31
N ILE A 633 10.93 18.67 -8.18
CA ILE A 633 11.10 18.83 -9.65
C ILE A 633 11.04 20.30 -10.05
N GLU A 634 10.10 21.08 -9.53
CA GLU A 634 9.99 22.53 -9.76
C GLU A 634 11.26 23.26 -9.31
N LYS A 635 11.84 22.86 -8.17
CA LYS A 635 13.08 23.42 -7.63
C LYS A 635 14.35 22.91 -8.32
N GLY A 636 14.24 21.98 -9.26
CA GLY A 636 15.36 21.37 -9.96
C GLY A 636 16.21 20.41 -9.11
N VAL A 637 15.73 20.02 -7.92
CA VAL A 637 16.35 19.01 -7.05
C VAL A 637 16.23 17.63 -7.69
N ARG A 638 15.07 17.36 -8.30
CA ARG A 638 14.79 16.17 -9.13
C ARG A 638 14.56 16.61 -10.57
N LYS A 639 14.82 15.70 -11.52
CA LYS A 639 14.68 15.98 -12.94
C LYS A 639 13.99 14.83 -13.67
N PHE A 640 13.08 15.16 -14.58
CA PHE A 640 12.62 14.22 -15.58
C PHE A 640 13.58 14.18 -16.75
N ILE A 641 14.00 12.97 -17.11
CA ILE A 641 14.84 12.68 -18.27
C ILE A 641 13.97 11.94 -19.28
N ILE A 642 13.46 12.66 -20.26
CA ILE A 642 12.53 12.11 -21.25
C ILE A 642 13.32 11.54 -22.40
N LEU A 643 13.13 10.25 -22.67
CA LEU A 643 13.76 9.55 -23.77
C LEU A 643 12.97 9.75 -25.08
N LYS A 644 13.69 9.71 -26.21
CA LYS A 644 13.05 9.67 -27.52
C LYS A 644 12.24 8.37 -27.67
N PRO A 645 11.19 8.37 -28.54
CA PRO A 645 10.46 7.15 -28.83
C PRO A 645 11.38 6.02 -29.29
N TYR A 646 11.20 4.84 -28.69
CA TYR A 646 11.97 3.64 -29.00
C TYR A 646 11.06 2.41 -29.04
N ASP A 647 11.44 1.41 -29.81
CA ASP A 647 10.64 0.20 -30.03
C ASP A 647 10.99 -0.97 -29.11
N LEU A 648 11.93 -0.74 -28.17
CA LEU A 648 12.30 -1.70 -27.14
C LEU A 648 12.23 -1.07 -25.75
N PRO A 649 11.64 -1.79 -24.76
CA PRO A 649 11.63 -1.35 -23.36
C PRO A 649 12.96 -1.70 -22.68
N SER A 650 13.40 -0.84 -21.75
CA SER A 650 14.63 -1.12 -21.00
C SER A 650 14.48 -2.31 -20.03
N PRO A 651 15.59 -2.98 -19.62
CA PRO A 651 15.54 -4.06 -18.64
C PRO A 651 14.85 -3.69 -17.32
N PHE A 652 14.91 -2.43 -16.87
CA PHE A 652 14.23 -1.96 -15.66
C PHE A 652 12.73 -1.74 -15.86
N SER A 653 12.23 -1.61 -17.09
CA SER A 653 10.82 -1.44 -17.39
C SER A 653 10.07 -2.76 -17.59
N HIS A 654 10.77 -3.89 -17.78
CA HIS A 654 10.15 -5.18 -18.11
C HIS A 654 9.11 -5.61 -17.07
N ASP A 655 9.44 -5.56 -15.77
CA ASP A 655 8.52 -5.99 -14.71
C ASP A 655 7.29 -5.07 -14.59
N MET A 656 7.45 -3.75 -14.89
CA MET A 656 6.32 -2.80 -14.94
C MET A 656 5.37 -3.11 -16.10
N LEU A 657 5.91 -3.37 -17.28
CA LEU A 657 5.11 -3.73 -18.46
C LEU A 657 4.40 -5.07 -18.26
N LEU A 658 5.12 -6.08 -17.74
CA LEU A 658 4.55 -7.39 -17.46
C LEU A 658 3.49 -7.34 -16.37
N THR A 659 3.55 -6.40 -15.44
CA THR A 659 2.47 -6.17 -14.48
C THR A 659 1.20 -5.71 -15.19
N GLY A 660 1.29 -4.88 -16.21
CA GLY A 660 0.17 -4.50 -17.07
C GLY A 660 -0.36 -5.64 -17.95
N TYR A 661 0.48 -6.63 -18.25
CA TYR A 661 0.11 -7.80 -19.08
C TYR A 661 -0.19 -9.06 -18.23
N SER A 662 0.09 -9.05 -16.92
CA SER A 662 0.22 -10.26 -16.09
C SER A 662 -1.06 -11.02 -15.81
N ASP A 663 -2.20 -10.51 -16.24
CA ASP A 663 -3.46 -11.22 -16.03
C ASP A 663 -3.73 -12.35 -17.02
N ILE A 664 -2.91 -12.42 -18.06
CA ILE A 664 -3.12 -13.40 -19.11
C ILE A 664 -2.46 -14.71 -18.80
N VAL A 665 -1.55 -14.75 -17.82
CA VAL A 665 -0.46 -15.67 -17.95
C VAL A 665 -0.18 -16.37 -16.64
N LEU A 666 -0.16 -17.69 -16.70
CA LEU A 666 0.48 -18.53 -15.70
C LEU A 666 1.88 -17.96 -15.42
N MET A 667 2.40 -18.15 -14.21
CA MET A 667 3.72 -17.62 -13.80
C MET A 667 4.87 -18.01 -14.75
N GLU A 668 4.71 -19.13 -15.45
CA GLU A 668 5.61 -19.63 -16.51
C GLU A 668 5.63 -18.74 -17.73
N ASP A 669 4.48 -18.25 -18.16
CA ASP A 669 4.37 -17.39 -19.33
C ASP A 669 4.91 -15.97 -19.01
N LYS A 670 4.70 -15.43 -17.78
CA LYS A 670 5.31 -14.18 -17.33
C LYS A 670 6.84 -14.25 -17.47
N LYS A 671 7.44 -15.37 -17.02
CA LYS A 671 8.89 -15.59 -17.15
C LYS A 671 9.35 -15.81 -18.59
N ALA A 672 8.54 -16.47 -19.41
CA ALA A 672 8.85 -16.63 -20.84
C ALA A 672 8.87 -15.26 -21.54
N LEU A 673 7.84 -14.45 -21.34
CA LEU A 673 7.77 -13.09 -21.87
C LEU A 673 8.91 -12.19 -21.35
N LEU A 674 9.24 -12.28 -20.07
CA LEU A 674 10.37 -11.56 -19.49
C LEU A 674 11.69 -11.93 -20.17
N ARG A 675 11.92 -13.22 -20.40
CA ARG A 675 13.10 -13.72 -21.10
C ARG A 675 13.13 -13.23 -22.54
N ASP A 676 12.02 -13.38 -23.25
CA ASP A 676 11.94 -12.97 -24.68
C ASP A 676 12.21 -11.47 -24.85
N LEU A 677 11.62 -10.62 -23.99
CA LEU A 677 11.92 -9.18 -23.98
C LEU A 677 13.39 -8.89 -23.64
N TYR A 678 13.95 -9.60 -22.66
CA TYR A 678 15.34 -9.41 -22.27
C TYR A 678 16.29 -9.86 -23.39
N ASP A 679 16.08 -11.03 -24.00
CA ASP A 679 16.90 -11.59 -25.06
C ASP A 679 16.84 -10.70 -26.33
N GLU A 680 15.68 -10.12 -26.65
CA GLU A 680 15.55 -9.17 -27.76
C GLU A 680 16.39 -7.92 -27.52
N VAL A 681 16.33 -7.33 -26.33
CA VAL A 681 17.14 -6.17 -25.95
C VAL A 681 18.63 -6.49 -26.05
N ILE A 682 19.08 -7.60 -25.46
CA ILE A 682 20.49 -7.99 -25.47
C ILE A 682 20.99 -8.30 -26.90
N SER A 683 20.18 -8.97 -27.73
CA SER A 683 20.53 -9.28 -29.12
C SER A 683 20.75 -8.02 -29.96
N ARG A 684 19.90 -6.99 -29.80
CA ARG A 684 20.04 -5.70 -30.50
C ARG A 684 21.24 -4.90 -30.00
N ILE A 685 21.52 -4.90 -28.71
CA ILE A 685 22.73 -4.28 -28.15
C ILE A 685 23.98 -4.91 -28.76
N ARG A 686 24.04 -6.26 -28.83
CA ARG A 686 25.17 -6.98 -29.47
C ARG A 686 25.32 -6.66 -30.94
N ALA A 687 24.23 -6.60 -31.69
CA ALA A 687 24.23 -6.25 -33.12
C ALA A 687 24.74 -4.84 -33.40
N SER A 688 24.65 -3.91 -32.46
CA SER A 688 25.19 -2.55 -32.58
C SER A 688 26.69 -2.41 -32.31
N GLY A 689 27.41 -3.53 -32.07
CA GLY A 689 28.86 -3.53 -31.88
C GLY A 689 29.34 -3.16 -30.47
N ILE A 690 28.43 -3.03 -29.53
CA ILE A 690 28.76 -2.85 -28.09
C ILE A 690 29.21 -4.20 -27.55
N THR A 691 30.49 -4.33 -27.19
CA THR A 691 31.05 -5.55 -26.60
C THR A 691 30.45 -5.72 -25.21
N LEU A 692 29.60 -6.75 -25.05
CA LEU A 692 29.15 -7.17 -23.74
C LEU A 692 30.37 -7.70 -22.98
N THR A 693 30.74 -7.08 -21.87
CA THR A 693 31.69 -7.69 -20.95
C THR A 693 31.06 -9.02 -20.50
N GLU A 694 31.73 -10.13 -20.82
CA GLU A 694 31.26 -11.48 -20.48
C GLU A 694 30.83 -11.54 -19.02
N THR A 695 29.53 -11.80 -18.82
CA THR A 695 28.86 -11.88 -17.52
C THR A 695 29.22 -13.18 -16.79
#